data_0badbd8d29553e36ef0eb8c5e3904f74
#
_entry.id   0badbd8d29553e36ef0eb8c5e3904f74
#
_cell.length_a   1.000
_cell.length_b   1.000
_cell.length_c   1.000
_cell.angle_alpha   90.00
_cell.angle_beta   90.00
_cell.angle_gamma   90.00
#
_symmetry.space_group_name_H-M   'P 1'
#
loop_
_entity.id
_entity.type
_entity.pdbx_description
1 polymer ?
#
loop_
_entity_poly.entity_id
_entity_poly.type
_entity_poly.pdbx_seq_one_letter_code
_entity_poly.pdbx_strand_id
1 'polypeptide(L)'
;MAVKIALAGNPNCGKTTLFNALTGSNQFVGNWPGVTVEKKEGKLKGHKDVKLMDLPGIYSLSPYTLEEVVARNYLINEVPDAIINIVDGTNIERNLYLSTQIMELGIPVIMAVNMMDIVEKKGDKIHIDKLSEKLGCEVVEISALKGNGIKELANKAVKLAESKKENKIAHKFNEKVETIIDETEALLSSEVPDAQKRFFAIKLLEKDDKISENLKVVPNVNNQIEALEKEFDDDTESIITNERYEYISSIIKGCYTKSNKEKLTTSDKIDRIVTNRWAALPIFAIVMFVVYYISVTTVGTIVTDWTNDVLFGEIIPPAIEKVLVALNCADWLQGLILDGIVAGVGAVLGFVPQMLVLFFFLAVLESCGYMARVAFIMDRIFRKFGLSGKSFIPMLIGSGCGVPGVMASRTIENDRDRKMTIMTTTFIPCGAKLPIIALIAGALFDGAWWVAPSSYFVGVAAIIVSGIILKKTKMFAGDPAPFVMELPAYHLPTVGNVLRSMWERGWSFIKKAGTIITLSTILLWFLMNFGWLDGHFGMLDMETQLNDSILAKIGGVIALIFKPLGWGNWKMAVAAVTGLIAKENVVSTFGMLFGFGSEIAEDGQEVWGTLAHSMSAIAAYSFLVFNLLCAPCFAAMGAIKREMNNTKWFFFAIGYQCGLAYLVSLCIFQIGSLFTGATFGFGAIVAVAIIIAFIYLLFRPYKQSKTLKY
;
A
#
# COMPACT_ATOMS: atom_id res chain seq x y z
N MET A 1 9.55 -30.34 31.25
CA MET A 1 8.87 -29.31 30.43
C MET A 1 9.33 -29.48 28.99
N ALA A 2 8.47 -29.25 28.00
CA ALA A 2 8.88 -29.29 26.61
C ALA A 2 9.83 -28.14 26.32
N VAL A 3 10.99 -28.41 25.74
CA VAL A 3 12.00 -27.41 25.35
C VAL A 3 11.41 -26.53 24.25
N LYS A 4 11.48 -25.20 24.40
CA LYS A 4 10.99 -24.21 23.41
C LYS A 4 12.19 -23.57 22.72
N ILE A 5 12.27 -23.69 21.40
CA ILE A 5 13.29 -23.02 20.58
C ILE A 5 12.58 -22.04 19.64
N ALA A 6 13.05 -20.80 19.58
CA ALA A 6 12.57 -19.80 18.64
C ALA A 6 13.46 -19.75 17.39
N LEU A 7 12.85 -19.60 16.22
CA LEU A 7 13.54 -19.34 14.96
C LEU A 7 13.34 -17.87 14.58
N ALA A 8 14.43 -17.09 14.60
CA ALA A 8 14.45 -15.67 14.30
C ALA A 8 15.37 -15.36 13.11
N GLY A 9 15.08 -14.33 12.36
CA GLY A 9 15.94 -13.90 11.24
C GLY A 9 15.26 -12.89 10.34
N ASN A 10 16.04 -12.28 9.47
CA ASN A 10 15.57 -11.28 8.54
C ASN A 10 14.59 -11.87 7.51
N PRO A 11 13.72 -11.04 6.90
CA PRO A 11 12.97 -11.45 5.73
C PRO A 11 13.89 -11.97 4.63
N ASN A 12 13.47 -13.01 3.93
CA ASN A 12 14.18 -13.65 2.81
C ASN A 12 15.52 -14.37 3.14
N CYS A 13 15.92 -14.47 4.41
CA CYS A 13 17.11 -15.25 4.81
C CYS A 13 16.93 -16.79 4.69
N GLY A 14 15.76 -17.28 4.27
CA GLY A 14 15.44 -18.69 4.13
C GLY A 14 14.81 -19.33 5.38
N LYS A 15 14.27 -18.53 6.30
CA LYS A 15 13.67 -18.94 7.57
C LYS A 15 12.56 -19.98 7.39
N THR A 16 11.57 -19.74 6.53
CA THR A 16 10.47 -20.69 6.26
C THR A 16 10.99 -22.02 5.65
N THR A 17 12.00 -21.95 4.80
CA THR A 17 12.64 -23.16 4.22
C THR A 17 13.30 -23.99 5.32
N LEU A 18 14.04 -23.34 6.22
CA LEU A 18 14.69 -24.00 7.36
C LEU A 18 13.65 -24.58 8.33
N PHE A 19 12.59 -23.81 8.66
CA PHE A 19 11.51 -24.27 9.52
C PHE A 19 10.85 -25.54 8.97
N ASN A 20 10.52 -25.57 7.68
CA ASN A 20 9.93 -26.73 7.01
C ASN A 20 10.88 -27.93 7.00
N ALA A 21 12.17 -27.71 6.82
CA ALA A 21 13.17 -28.77 6.86
C ALA A 21 13.33 -29.37 8.25
N LEU A 22 13.30 -28.54 9.30
CA LEU A 22 13.41 -28.95 10.71
C LEU A 22 12.15 -29.62 11.25
N THR A 23 10.94 -29.19 10.86
CA THR A 23 9.69 -29.71 11.44
C THR A 23 8.96 -30.73 10.54
N GLY A 24 9.11 -30.64 9.22
CA GLY A 24 8.39 -31.48 8.26
C GLY A 24 6.89 -31.16 8.20
N SER A 25 6.04 -32.22 8.13
CA SER A 25 4.59 -32.07 8.00
C SER A 25 3.84 -31.78 9.32
N ASN A 26 4.51 -31.85 10.45
CA ASN A 26 3.91 -31.69 11.77
C ASN A 26 3.95 -30.21 12.22
N GLN A 27 3.15 -29.38 11.57
CA GLN A 27 3.09 -27.94 11.83
C GLN A 27 1.68 -27.52 12.23
N PHE A 28 1.59 -26.60 13.18
CA PHE A 28 0.37 -25.86 13.49
C PHE A 28 0.49 -24.45 12.93
N VAL A 29 -0.50 -24.03 12.16
CA VAL A 29 -0.58 -22.67 11.57
C VAL A 29 -1.80 -21.97 12.13
N GLY A 30 -1.62 -20.79 12.67
CA GLY A 30 -2.68 -19.94 13.21
C GLY A 30 -2.27 -18.47 13.14
N ASN A 31 -2.94 -17.63 13.89
CA ASN A 31 -2.53 -16.21 14.04
C ASN A 31 -2.07 -15.96 15.47
N TRP A 32 -1.17 -14.99 15.63
CA TRP A 32 -0.80 -14.51 16.96
C TRP A 32 -2.03 -13.85 17.62
N PRO A 33 -2.20 -13.99 18.95
CA PRO A 33 -3.36 -13.43 19.64
C PRO A 33 -3.50 -11.91 19.41
N GLY A 34 -4.69 -11.50 18.97
CA GLY A 34 -5.04 -10.09 18.79
C GLY A 34 -4.50 -9.41 17.51
N VAL A 35 -3.77 -10.13 16.66
CA VAL A 35 -3.17 -9.58 15.43
C VAL A 35 -3.34 -10.53 14.25
N THR A 36 -3.21 -9.99 13.03
CA THR A 36 -3.31 -10.76 11.78
C THR A 36 -2.00 -11.41 11.33
N VAL A 37 -0.99 -11.41 12.19
CA VAL A 37 0.34 -12.00 11.91
C VAL A 37 0.28 -13.50 12.06
N GLU A 38 0.79 -14.24 11.08
CA GLU A 38 0.78 -15.70 11.06
C GLU A 38 1.73 -16.29 12.14
N LYS A 39 1.22 -17.24 12.90
CA LYS A 39 1.98 -18.01 13.89
C LYS A 39 2.19 -19.44 13.40
N LYS A 40 3.44 -19.90 13.35
CA LYS A 40 3.79 -21.28 13.00
C LYS A 40 4.53 -21.94 14.15
N GLU A 41 4.02 -23.08 14.58
CA GLU A 41 4.64 -23.92 15.61
C GLU A 41 4.79 -25.35 15.07
N GLY A 42 5.92 -25.99 15.34
CA GLY A 42 6.16 -27.37 14.90
C GLY A 42 7.02 -28.15 15.89
N LYS A 43 6.98 -29.47 15.81
CA LYS A 43 7.88 -30.36 16.56
C LYS A 43 9.16 -30.59 15.78
N LEU A 44 10.31 -30.53 16.46
CA LEU A 44 11.60 -30.77 15.84
C LEU A 44 11.75 -32.24 15.45
N LYS A 45 12.16 -32.53 14.21
CA LYS A 45 12.42 -33.89 13.73
C LYS A 45 13.50 -34.54 14.58
N GLY A 46 13.26 -35.76 15.06
CA GLY A 46 14.18 -36.50 15.91
C GLY A 46 14.11 -36.16 17.40
N HIS A 47 13.42 -35.10 17.81
CA HIS A 47 13.31 -34.65 19.19
C HIS A 47 11.83 -34.32 19.51
N LYS A 48 11.07 -35.34 19.95
CA LYS A 48 9.58 -35.20 20.14
C LYS A 48 9.17 -34.21 21.21
N ASP A 49 10.04 -33.94 22.17
CA ASP A 49 9.79 -33.04 23.29
C ASP A 49 10.25 -31.57 23.05
N VAL A 50 10.77 -31.29 21.85
CA VAL A 50 11.23 -29.96 21.45
C VAL A 50 10.24 -29.32 20.50
N LYS A 51 9.75 -28.10 20.90
CA LYS A 51 8.89 -27.27 20.10
C LYS A 51 9.68 -26.16 19.44
N LEU A 52 9.51 -26.00 18.13
CA LEU A 52 10.10 -24.92 17.34
C LEU A 52 9.02 -23.91 17.02
N MET A 53 9.27 -22.64 17.35
CA MET A 53 8.39 -21.51 17.03
C MET A 53 9.01 -20.67 15.91
N ASP A 54 8.29 -20.51 14.79
CA ASP A 54 8.71 -19.62 13.70
C ASP A 54 8.24 -18.19 14.00
N LEU A 55 9.18 -17.30 14.27
CA LEU A 55 8.88 -15.87 14.46
C LEU A 55 8.71 -15.18 13.10
N PRO A 56 7.95 -14.09 13.00
CA PRO A 56 7.91 -13.27 11.80
C PRO A 56 9.30 -12.84 11.35
N GLY A 57 9.49 -12.64 10.04
CA GLY A 57 10.75 -12.08 9.51
C GLY A 57 10.85 -10.60 9.87
N ILE A 58 11.90 -10.22 10.59
CA ILE A 58 12.10 -8.87 11.12
C ILE A 58 13.50 -8.36 10.80
N TYR A 59 13.65 -7.05 10.71
CA TYR A 59 14.96 -6.42 10.53
C TYR A 59 15.53 -5.90 11.84
N SER A 60 14.68 -5.61 12.80
CA SER A 60 15.04 -5.05 14.11
C SER A 60 14.04 -5.52 15.18
N LEU A 61 14.43 -5.44 16.44
CA LEU A 61 13.53 -5.57 17.59
C LEU A 61 12.92 -4.22 18.01
N SER A 62 13.10 -3.17 17.21
CA SER A 62 12.42 -1.88 17.38
C SER A 62 10.99 -1.95 16.82
N PRO A 63 9.98 -1.31 17.45
CA PRO A 63 8.56 -1.56 17.18
C PRO A 63 8.00 -0.76 16.01
N TYR A 64 8.64 -0.83 14.84
CA TYR A 64 8.17 -0.12 13.64
C TYR A 64 7.05 -0.85 12.90
N THR A 65 7.01 -2.20 13.02
CA THR A 65 6.02 -3.06 12.37
C THR A 65 5.30 -3.95 13.38
N LEU A 66 4.12 -4.47 13.02
CA LEU A 66 3.38 -5.42 13.87
C LEU A 66 4.17 -6.72 14.05
N GLU A 67 4.86 -7.15 13.01
CA GLU A 67 5.72 -8.33 13.00
C GLU A 67 6.86 -8.18 14.02
N GLU A 68 7.51 -7.02 14.07
CA GLU A 68 8.59 -6.72 15.02
C GLU A 68 8.07 -6.66 16.46
N VAL A 69 6.91 -6.07 16.68
CA VAL A 69 6.25 -6.06 18.00
C VAL A 69 5.93 -7.48 18.46
N VAL A 70 5.37 -8.32 17.60
CA VAL A 70 5.04 -9.71 17.92
C VAL A 70 6.28 -10.52 18.26
N ALA A 71 7.32 -10.44 17.42
CA ALA A 71 8.57 -11.17 17.64
C ALA A 71 9.24 -10.74 18.96
N ARG A 72 9.34 -9.43 19.20
CA ARG A 72 9.91 -8.85 20.41
C ARG A 72 9.13 -9.28 21.66
N ASN A 73 7.81 -9.14 21.66
CA ASN A 73 6.99 -9.51 22.80
C ASN A 73 7.08 -11.01 23.12
N TYR A 74 7.18 -11.85 22.10
CA TYR A 74 7.41 -13.26 22.31
C TYR A 74 8.75 -13.53 22.98
N LEU A 75 9.83 -12.92 22.49
CA LEU A 75 11.18 -13.11 23.03
C LEU A 75 11.33 -12.59 24.46
N ILE A 76 10.66 -11.46 24.80
CA ILE A 76 10.71 -10.86 26.15
C ILE A 76 9.82 -11.62 27.14
N ASN A 77 8.58 -11.96 26.76
CA ASN A 77 7.58 -12.46 27.71
C ASN A 77 7.57 -13.99 27.81
N GLU A 78 7.76 -14.70 26.68
CA GLU A 78 7.75 -16.18 26.66
C GLU A 78 9.13 -16.79 26.90
N VAL A 79 10.19 -16.02 26.75
CA VAL A 79 11.60 -16.38 27.00
C VAL A 79 11.91 -17.82 26.57
N PRO A 80 12.14 -18.08 25.27
CA PRO A 80 12.45 -19.43 24.79
C PRO A 80 13.78 -19.94 25.39
N ASP A 81 13.93 -21.28 25.50
CA ASP A 81 15.14 -21.90 26.06
C ASP A 81 16.38 -21.69 25.16
N ALA A 82 16.18 -21.47 23.86
CA ALA A 82 17.23 -21.05 22.90
C ALA A 82 16.63 -20.36 21.68
N ILE A 83 17.46 -19.60 20.98
CA ILE A 83 17.11 -18.96 19.71
C ILE A 83 18.03 -19.48 18.60
N ILE A 84 17.45 -19.96 17.50
CA ILE A 84 18.17 -20.16 16.24
C ILE A 84 18.02 -18.86 15.45
N ASN A 85 19.11 -18.11 15.33
CA ASN A 85 19.17 -16.90 14.52
C ASN A 85 19.68 -17.24 13.12
N ILE A 86 18.82 -17.20 12.10
CA ILE A 86 19.19 -17.47 10.71
C ILE A 86 19.64 -16.18 10.02
N VAL A 87 20.82 -16.24 9.40
CA VAL A 87 21.53 -15.15 8.76
C VAL A 87 21.80 -15.50 7.30
N ASP A 88 21.52 -14.59 6.38
CA ASP A 88 21.89 -14.74 4.97
C ASP A 88 23.39 -14.49 4.79
N GLY A 89 24.16 -15.52 4.45
CA GLY A 89 25.60 -15.42 4.21
C GLY A 89 25.98 -14.55 3.03
N THR A 90 25.07 -14.30 2.08
CA THR A 90 25.31 -13.42 0.94
C THR A 90 25.22 -11.94 1.29
N ASN A 91 24.54 -11.62 2.43
CA ASN A 91 24.32 -10.28 2.96
C ASN A 91 24.54 -10.24 4.48
N ILE A 92 25.64 -10.84 4.93
CA ILE A 92 25.89 -11.09 6.35
C ILE A 92 25.92 -9.81 7.18
N GLU A 93 26.55 -8.73 6.69
CA GLU A 93 26.72 -7.46 7.40
C GLU A 93 25.40 -6.90 7.90
N ARG A 94 24.40 -6.88 7.03
CA ARG A 94 23.07 -6.36 7.36
C ARG A 94 22.30 -7.26 8.32
N ASN A 95 22.42 -8.59 8.12
CA ASN A 95 21.72 -9.54 8.96
C ASN A 95 22.25 -9.55 10.40
N LEU A 96 23.52 -9.21 10.59
CA LEU A 96 24.13 -9.09 11.92
C LEU A 96 23.53 -7.97 12.77
N TYR A 97 22.85 -6.97 12.17
CA TYR A 97 22.19 -5.93 12.94
C TYR A 97 21.08 -6.49 13.85
N LEU A 98 20.22 -7.35 13.32
CA LEU A 98 19.23 -8.06 14.13
C LEU A 98 19.91 -9.02 15.12
N SER A 99 20.99 -9.67 14.70
CA SER A 99 21.72 -10.62 15.54
C SER A 99 22.28 -9.96 16.80
N THR A 100 22.81 -8.74 16.70
CA THR A 100 23.30 -8.00 17.88
C THR A 100 22.17 -7.73 18.88
N GLN A 101 21.00 -7.33 18.41
CA GLN A 101 19.84 -7.08 19.26
C GLN A 101 19.28 -8.35 19.93
N ILE A 102 19.29 -9.49 19.19
CA ILE A 102 18.87 -10.78 19.75
C ILE A 102 19.83 -11.21 20.86
N MET A 103 21.13 -11.00 20.68
CA MET A 103 22.13 -11.32 21.71
C MET A 103 22.04 -10.46 22.95
N GLU A 104 21.59 -9.20 22.83
CA GLU A 104 21.34 -8.28 23.94
C GLU A 104 20.23 -8.78 24.90
N LEU A 105 19.33 -9.68 24.44
CA LEU A 105 18.28 -10.28 25.28
C LEU A 105 18.79 -11.30 26.32
N GLY A 106 20.06 -11.70 26.26
CA GLY A 106 20.65 -12.68 27.17
C GLY A 106 20.16 -14.11 26.99
N ILE A 107 19.25 -14.39 26.05
CA ILE A 107 18.76 -15.74 25.73
C ILE A 107 19.87 -16.50 24.96
N PRO A 108 20.07 -17.83 25.20
CA PRO A 108 21.05 -18.61 24.45
C PRO A 108 20.78 -18.57 22.95
N VAL A 109 21.78 -18.17 22.15
CA VAL A 109 21.66 -18.03 20.67
C VAL A 109 22.64 -18.95 19.96
N ILE A 110 22.13 -19.66 18.95
CA ILE A 110 22.96 -20.31 17.93
C ILE A 110 22.70 -19.65 16.58
N MET A 111 23.77 -19.26 15.88
CA MET A 111 23.64 -18.60 14.58
C MET A 111 23.75 -19.62 13.46
N ALA A 112 22.80 -19.58 12.54
CA ALA A 112 22.78 -20.40 11.32
C ALA A 112 23.07 -19.51 10.10
N VAL A 113 24.27 -19.57 9.55
CA VAL A 113 24.63 -18.85 8.32
C VAL A 113 24.15 -19.68 7.13
N ASN A 114 23.09 -19.16 6.49
CA ASN A 114 22.42 -19.83 5.37
C ASN A 114 22.96 -19.36 4.01
N MET A 115 22.56 -20.06 2.94
CA MET A 115 22.97 -19.78 1.56
C MET A 115 24.48 -19.93 1.31
N MET A 116 25.16 -20.76 2.10
CA MET A 116 26.61 -21.01 1.94
C MET A 116 26.97 -21.57 0.56
N ASP A 117 26.07 -22.31 -0.06
CA ASP A 117 26.23 -22.79 -1.44
C ASP A 117 26.28 -21.65 -2.48
N ILE A 118 25.66 -20.50 -2.20
CA ILE A 118 25.73 -19.31 -3.04
C ILE A 118 27.01 -18.53 -2.75
N VAL A 119 27.41 -18.44 -1.48
CA VAL A 119 28.68 -17.80 -1.06
C VAL A 119 29.86 -18.50 -1.71
N GLU A 120 29.91 -19.84 -1.66
CA GLU A 120 30.94 -20.65 -2.30
C GLU A 120 30.97 -20.46 -3.83
N LYS A 121 29.80 -20.47 -4.49
CA LYS A 121 29.71 -20.21 -5.95
C LYS A 121 30.22 -18.85 -6.36
N LYS A 122 30.11 -17.82 -5.49
CA LYS A 122 30.69 -16.50 -5.70
C LYS A 122 32.20 -16.47 -5.45
N GLY A 123 32.75 -17.53 -4.88
CA GLY A 123 34.15 -17.62 -4.47
C GLY A 123 34.47 -16.83 -3.19
N ASP A 124 33.45 -16.33 -2.49
CA ASP A 124 33.59 -15.66 -1.21
C ASP A 124 33.83 -16.65 -0.07
N LYS A 125 34.52 -16.22 0.98
CA LYS A 125 34.77 -17.05 2.16
C LYS A 125 34.29 -16.36 3.44
N ILE A 126 33.50 -17.09 4.24
CA ILE A 126 33.16 -16.71 5.60
C ILE A 126 33.95 -17.61 6.56
N HIS A 127 34.71 -17.01 7.44
CA HIS A 127 35.50 -17.72 8.45
C HIS A 127 34.63 -17.96 9.69
N ILE A 128 33.92 -19.11 9.72
CA ILE A 128 32.92 -19.47 10.74
C ILE A 128 33.52 -19.45 12.14
N ASP A 129 34.71 -20.04 12.34
CA ASP A 129 35.36 -20.07 13.64
C ASP A 129 35.66 -18.71 14.20
N LYS A 130 36.17 -17.79 13.36
CA LYS A 130 36.46 -16.42 13.75
C LYS A 130 35.16 -15.62 14.02
N LEU A 131 34.11 -15.91 13.24
CA LEU A 131 32.81 -15.28 13.42
C LEU A 131 32.18 -15.73 14.76
N SER A 132 32.30 -17.03 15.09
CA SER A 132 31.84 -17.58 16.35
C SER A 132 32.58 -16.97 17.55
N GLU A 133 33.91 -16.83 17.46
CA GLU A 133 34.74 -16.23 18.50
C GLU A 133 34.36 -14.76 18.75
N LYS A 134 34.24 -13.96 17.67
CA LYS A 134 33.92 -12.54 17.78
C LYS A 134 32.48 -12.25 18.24
N LEU A 135 31.53 -13.10 17.84
CA LEU A 135 30.12 -12.96 18.28
C LEU A 135 29.86 -13.55 19.66
N GLY A 136 30.74 -14.44 20.14
CA GLY A 136 30.56 -15.10 21.43
C GLY A 136 29.44 -16.15 21.44
N CYS A 137 28.97 -16.60 20.29
CA CYS A 137 27.93 -17.60 20.11
C CYS A 137 28.38 -18.69 19.13
N GLU A 138 27.77 -19.87 19.21
CA GLU A 138 28.05 -20.95 18.25
C GLU A 138 27.47 -20.62 16.88
N VAL A 139 28.27 -20.78 15.82
CA VAL A 139 27.88 -20.50 14.44
C VAL A 139 27.93 -21.79 13.63
N VAL A 140 26.91 -22.05 12.83
CA VAL A 140 26.79 -23.23 11.95
C VAL A 140 26.49 -22.78 10.53
N GLU A 141 27.29 -23.29 9.59
CA GLU A 141 27.02 -23.09 8.17
C GLU A 141 25.95 -24.03 7.64
N ILE A 142 24.97 -23.48 6.89
CA ILE A 142 23.90 -24.29 6.35
C ILE A 142 23.56 -23.90 4.90
N SER A 143 22.91 -24.81 4.20
CA SER A 143 22.12 -24.54 3.02
C SER A 143 20.72 -25.13 3.22
N ALA A 144 19.77 -24.30 3.63
CA ALA A 144 18.41 -24.75 3.94
C ALA A 144 17.74 -25.39 2.70
N LEU A 145 18.03 -24.89 1.50
CA LEU A 145 17.49 -25.41 0.24
C LEU A 145 18.07 -26.80 -0.11
N LYS A 146 19.37 -27.03 0.15
CA LYS A 146 20.03 -28.31 -0.15
C LYS A 146 19.98 -29.30 1.02
N GLY A 147 19.56 -28.85 2.19
CA GLY A 147 19.49 -29.69 3.38
C GLY A 147 20.82 -29.89 4.11
N ASN A 148 21.91 -29.19 3.71
CA ASN A 148 23.22 -29.29 4.32
C ASN A 148 23.29 -28.61 5.68
N GLY A 149 23.96 -29.16 6.67
CA GLY A 149 24.17 -28.59 8.00
C GLY A 149 22.93 -28.59 8.93
N ILE A 150 21.73 -28.94 8.45
CA ILE A 150 20.48 -28.83 9.21
C ILE A 150 20.45 -29.77 10.43
N LYS A 151 20.91 -31.03 10.28
CA LYS A 151 20.94 -31.98 11.40
C LYS A 151 21.91 -31.54 12.49
N GLU A 152 23.06 -31.01 12.10
CA GLU A 152 24.06 -30.48 13.02
C GLU A 152 23.51 -29.31 13.81
N LEU A 153 22.91 -28.37 13.10
CA LEU A 153 22.22 -27.19 13.70
C LEU A 153 21.16 -27.63 14.71
N ALA A 154 20.30 -28.59 14.35
CA ALA A 154 19.24 -29.08 15.25
C ALA A 154 19.81 -29.66 16.53
N ASN A 155 20.82 -30.55 16.43
CA ASN A 155 21.44 -31.19 17.60
C ASN A 155 22.15 -30.17 18.49
N LYS A 156 22.86 -29.20 17.92
CA LYS A 156 23.54 -28.16 18.67
C LYS A 156 22.53 -27.23 19.36
N ALA A 157 21.45 -26.85 18.68
CA ALA A 157 20.39 -26.00 19.24
C ALA A 157 19.69 -26.67 20.45
N VAL A 158 19.44 -28.00 20.37
CA VAL A 158 18.86 -28.76 21.49
C VAL A 158 19.82 -28.79 22.67
N LYS A 159 21.09 -29.11 22.44
CA LYS A 159 22.14 -29.12 23.50
C LYS A 159 22.26 -27.76 24.15
N LEU A 160 22.22 -26.68 23.37
CA LEU A 160 22.27 -25.31 23.90
C LEU A 160 21.07 -25.01 24.77
N ALA A 161 19.86 -25.35 24.35
CA ALA A 161 18.62 -25.17 25.10
C ALA A 161 18.60 -25.97 26.42
N GLU A 162 19.14 -27.19 26.42
CA GLU A 162 19.26 -28.04 27.61
C GLU A 162 20.32 -27.53 28.61
N SER A 163 21.39 -26.89 28.10
CA SER A 163 22.50 -26.42 28.94
C SER A 163 22.13 -25.21 29.78
N LYS A 164 21.09 -24.45 29.40
CA LYS A 164 20.66 -23.16 30.02
C LYS A 164 21.82 -22.19 30.24
N LYS A 165 22.84 -22.26 29.38
CA LYS A 165 24.02 -21.44 29.49
C LYS A 165 23.70 -20.06 28.91
N GLU A 166 23.70 -19.02 29.75
CA GLU A 166 23.53 -17.62 29.28
C GLU A 166 24.61 -17.25 28.28
N ASN A 167 24.23 -16.53 27.23
CA ASN A 167 25.18 -15.96 26.28
C ASN A 167 25.97 -14.85 26.98
N LYS A 168 27.29 -14.90 26.84
CA LYS A 168 28.11 -13.74 27.17
C LYS A 168 28.00 -12.76 26.00
N ILE A 169 27.48 -11.56 26.29
CA ILE A 169 27.43 -10.49 25.32
C ILE A 169 28.87 -10.09 24.97
N ALA A 170 29.27 -10.39 23.74
CA ALA A 170 30.65 -10.15 23.29
C ALA A 170 30.84 -8.73 22.73
N HIS A 171 29.76 -8.06 22.31
CA HIS A 171 29.88 -6.72 21.76
C HIS A 171 29.88 -5.64 22.83
N LYS A 172 30.83 -4.73 22.69
CA LYS A 172 30.93 -3.51 23.48
C LYS A 172 30.91 -2.33 22.54
N PHE A 173 30.18 -1.32 22.92
CA PHE A 173 30.17 -0.02 22.24
C PHE A 173 31.34 0.85 22.69
N ASN A 174 31.38 2.08 22.23
CA ASN A 174 32.36 3.05 22.70
C ASN A 174 32.31 3.17 24.26
N GLU A 175 33.45 3.35 24.90
CA GLU A 175 33.58 3.38 26.37
C GLU A 175 32.61 4.39 27.04
N LYS A 176 32.38 5.54 26.40
CA LYS A 176 31.43 6.53 26.89
C LYS A 176 29.98 6.07 26.82
N VAL A 177 29.63 5.40 25.72
CA VAL A 177 28.29 4.83 25.52
C VAL A 177 28.05 3.68 26.51
N GLU A 178 29.03 2.80 26.70
CA GLU A 178 28.96 1.71 27.70
C GLU A 178 28.75 2.25 29.10
N THR A 179 29.47 3.27 29.51
CA THR A 179 29.29 3.89 30.84
C THR A 179 27.85 4.36 31.07
N ILE A 180 27.23 4.99 30.07
CA ILE A 180 25.85 5.47 30.18
C ILE A 180 24.85 4.31 30.13
N ILE A 181 25.14 3.22 29.40
CA ILE A 181 24.34 2.01 29.42
C ILE A 181 24.38 1.39 30.82
N ASP A 182 25.58 1.25 31.43
CA ASP A 182 25.75 0.68 32.78
C ASP A 182 25.01 1.52 33.83
N GLU A 183 25.08 2.87 33.73
CA GLU A 183 24.31 3.76 34.61
C GLU A 183 22.79 3.56 34.42
N THR A 184 22.34 3.36 33.17
CA THR A 184 20.93 3.14 32.87
C THR A 184 20.45 1.76 33.38
N GLU A 185 21.31 0.73 33.24
CA GLU A 185 21.04 -0.61 33.82
C GLU A 185 20.84 -0.54 35.35
N ALA A 186 21.66 0.26 36.03
CA ALA A 186 21.55 0.46 37.48
C ALA A 186 20.22 1.12 37.91
N LEU A 187 19.57 1.89 37.04
CA LEU A 187 18.27 2.50 37.32
C LEU A 187 17.09 1.55 37.14
N LEU A 188 17.29 0.39 36.48
CA LEU A 188 16.24 -0.60 36.28
C LEU A 188 15.90 -1.33 37.58
N SER A 189 14.61 -1.61 37.78
CA SER A 189 14.14 -2.34 38.95
C SER A 189 14.68 -3.78 39.01
N SER A 190 14.76 -4.35 40.21
CA SER A 190 15.15 -5.75 40.43
C SER A 190 14.18 -6.78 39.82
N GLU A 191 13.04 -6.35 39.31
CA GLU A 191 12.05 -7.21 38.64
C GLU A 191 12.46 -7.56 37.22
N VAL A 192 13.35 -6.77 36.60
CA VAL A 192 13.91 -7.07 35.27
C VAL A 192 15.02 -8.11 35.47
N PRO A 193 14.96 -9.26 34.74
CA PRO A 193 16.02 -10.26 34.81
C PRO A 193 17.38 -9.63 34.45
N ASP A 194 18.43 -9.95 35.21
CA ASP A 194 19.77 -9.37 34.99
C ASP A 194 20.26 -9.58 33.55
N ALA A 195 19.97 -10.73 32.95
CA ALA A 195 20.32 -11.04 31.56
C ALA A 195 19.65 -10.09 30.52
N GLN A 196 18.51 -9.47 30.85
CA GLN A 196 17.76 -8.59 29.95
C GLN A 196 17.99 -7.10 30.26
N LYS A 197 18.64 -6.74 31.35
CA LYS A 197 18.81 -5.32 31.75
C LYS A 197 19.47 -4.50 30.65
N ARG A 198 20.50 -5.04 30.00
CA ARG A 198 21.19 -4.36 28.91
C ARG A 198 20.24 -4.02 27.76
N PHE A 199 19.43 -4.97 27.34
CA PHE A 199 18.43 -4.74 26.27
C PHE A 199 17.45 -3.62 26.64
N PHE A 200 16.91 -3.66 27.86
CA PHE A 200 15.98 -2.63 28.33
C PHE A 200 16.66 -1.26 28.46
N ALA A 201 17.88 -1.19 28.97
CA ALA A 201 18.64 0.04 29.07
C ALA A 201 18.88 0.68 27.70
N ILE A 202 19.34 -0.10 26.74
CA ILE A 202 19.57 0.38 25.37
C ILE A 202 18.25 0.86 24.75
N LYS A 203 17.14 0.13 24.91
CA LYS A 203 15.84 0.53 24.36
C LYS A 203 15.26 1.79 25.00
N LEU A 204 15.50 2.01 26.28
CA LEU A 204 15.13 3.25 26.95
C LEU A 204 15.94 4.44 26.42
N LEU A 205 17.25 4.27 26.19
CA LEU A 205 18.11 5.28 25.58
C LEU A 205 17.72 5.56 24.13
N GLU A 206 17.30 4.55 23.34
CA GLU A 206 16.75 4.71 21.98
C GLU A 206 15.36 5.40 21.98
N LYS A 207 14.80 5.78 23.14
CA LYS A 207 13.48 6.40 23.29
C LYS A 207 12.34 5.53 22.76
N ASP A 208 12.47 4.19 22.85
CA ASP A 208 11.44 3.24 22.44
C ASP A 208 10.21 3.35 23.37
N ASP A 209 9.17 4.02 22.90
CA ASP A 209 7.94 4.28 23.67
C ASP A 209 7.22 2.99 24.11
N LYS A 210 7.36 1.90 23.34
CA LYS A 210 6.67 0.63 23.64
C LYS A 210 7.42 -0.28 24.60
N ILE A 211 8.67 -0.01 24.89
CA ILE A 211 9.41 -0.81 25.87
C ILE A 211 8.89 -0.54 27.29
N SER A 212 8.38 0.67 27.51
CA SER A 212 7.77 1.06 28.78
C SER A 212 6.53 0.23 29.15
N GLU A 213 5.82 -0.34 28.16
CA GLU A 213 4.67 -1.23 28.38
C GLU A 213 5.08 -2.56 29.03
N ASN A 214 6.34 -2.97 28.89
CA ASN A 214 6.89 -4.19 29.45
C ASN A 214 7.57 -3.96 30.82
N LEU A 215 7.60 -2.73 31.31
CA LEU A 215 8.19 -2.36 32.61
C LEU A 215 7.08 -1.93 33.59
N LYS A 216 7.06 -2.48 34.80
CA LYS A 216 6.13 -2.04 35.84
C LYS A 216 6.47 -0.64 36.37
N VAL A 217 7.77 -0.34 36.45
CA VAL A 217 8.29 0.97 36.83
C VAL A 217 9.26 1.42 35.76
N VAL A 218 8.92 2.53 35.09
CA VAL A 218 9.77 3.14 34.05
C VAL A 218 10.72 4.13 34.74
N PRO A 219 12.04 3.90 34.70
CA PRO A 219 12.99 4.84 35.29
C PRO A 219 13.06 6.13 34.45
N ASN A 220 13.41 7.24 35.09
CA ASN A 220 13.67 8.49 34.38
C ASN A 220 15.12 8.49 33.87
N VAL A 221 15.30 8.37 32.56
CA VAL A 221 16.60 8.30 31.86
C VAL A 221 16.93 9.58 31.09
N ASN A 222 16.21 10.67 31.33
CA ASN A 222 16.42 11.92 30.59
C ASN A 222 17.85 12.47 30.72
N ASN A 223 18.45 12.37 31.91
CA ASN A 223 19.81 12.85 32.15
C ASN A 223 20.83 12.06 31.32
N GLN A 224 20.66 10.76 31.19
CA GLN A 224 21.51 9.86 30.39
C GLN A 224 21.35 10.16 28.90
N ILE A 225 20.12 10.40 28.45
CA ILE A 225 19.82 10.79 27.06
C ILE A 225 20.50 12.14 26.73
N GLU A 226 20.30 13.16 27.57
CA GLU A 226 20.92 14.48 27.38
C GLU A 226 22.46 14.42 27.39
N ALA A 227 23.03 13.54 28.23
CA ALA A 227 24.48 13.35 28.28
C ALA A 227 25.03 12.76 26.96
N LEU A 228 24.34 11.73 26.39
CA LEU A 228 24.71 11.13 25.11
C LEU A 228 24.54 12.13 23.97
N GLU A 229 23.41 12.80 23.86
CA GLU A 229 23.13 13.77 22.81
C GLU A 229 24.11 14.95 22.80
N LYS A 230 24.50 15.40 23.99
CA LYS A 230 25.49 16.47 24.12
C LYS A 230 26.90 16.03 23.75
N GLU A 231 27.28 14.80 24.07
CA GLU A 231 28.62 14.28 23.80
C GLU A 231 28.87 14.01 22.32
N PHE A 232 27.84 13.49 21.60
CA PHE A 232 27.97 13.06 20.21
C PHE A 232 27.31 14.02 19.21
N ASP A 233 26.63 15.06 19.67
CA ASP A 233 25.90 16.06 18.84
C ASP A 233 24.90 15.40 17.86
N ASP A 234 24.26 14.31 18.30
CA ASP A 234 23.30 13.54 17.52
C ASP A 234 22.22 12.96 18.44
N ASP A 235 21.10 12.45 17.88
CA ASP A 235 20.07 11.77 18.67
C ASP A 235 20.55 10.38 19.16
N THR A 236 20.04 9.95 20.30
CA THR A 236 20.49 8.70 20.93
C THR A 236 20.20 7.46 20.12
N GLU A 237 19.13 7.42 19.31
CA GLU A 237 18.81 6.31 18.40
C GLU A 237 19.87 6.20 17.32
N SER A 238 20.28 7.31 16.72
CA SER A 238 21.35 7.38 15.72
C SER A 238 22.69 6.96 16.29
N ILE A 239 23.03 7.44 17.49
CA ILE A 239 24.29 7.10 18.18
C ILE A 239 24.39 5.57 18.37
N ILE A 240 23.39 4.96 18.99
CA ILE A 240 23.41 3.51 19.25
C ILE A 240 23.39 2.69 17.95
N THR A 241 22.67 3.16 16.93
CA THR A 241 22.66 2.54 15.62
C THR A 241 24.05 2.56 14.96
N ASN A 242 24.75 3.69 15.03
CA ASN A 242 26.11 3.82 14.52
C ASN A 242 27.08 2.91 15.26
N GLU A 243 27.03 2.83 16.57
CA GLU A 243 27.85 1.95 17.39
C GLU A 243 27.66 0.46 16.99
N ARG A 244 26.41 0.01 16.73
CA ARG A 244 26.16 -1.33 16.22
C ARG A 244 26.81 -1.56 14.87
N TYR A 245 26.71 -0.58 13.95
CA TYR A 245 27.34 -0.72 12.63
C TYR A 245 28.86 -0.70 12.68
N GLU A 246 29.46 0.08 13.57
CA GLU A 246 30.91 0.05 13.78
C GLU A 246 31.38 -1.30 14.30
N TYR A 247 30.67 -1.87 15.27
CA TYR A 247 30.95 -3.21 15.77
C TYR A 247 30.83 -4.27 14.66
N ILE A 248 29.71 -4.25 13.89
CA ILE A 248 29.49 -5.19 12.77
C ILE A 248 30.60 -5.04 11.72
N SER A 249 30.97 -3.83 11.34
CA SER A 249 32.04 -3.58 10.39
C SER A 249 33.39 -4.13 10.89
N SER A 250 33.66 -4.06 12.18
CA SER A 250 34.87 -4.62 12.79
C SER A 250 34.93 -6.15 12.71
N ILE A 251 33.76 -6.82 12.84
CA ILE A 251 33.63 -8.26 12.67
C ILE A 251 33.88 -8.66 11.23
N ILE A 252 33.17 -8.01 10.30
CA ILE A 252 33.20 -8.35 8.88
C ILE A 252 34.61 -8.25 8.30
N LYS A 253 35.36 -7.20 8.64
CA LYS A 253 36.75 -7.02 8.19
C LYS A 253 37.68 -8.21 8.53
N GLY A 254 37.38 -8.97 9.61
CA GLY A 254 38.20 -10.11 10.02
C GLY A 254 37.66 -11.48 9.61
N CYS A 255 36.35 -11.57 9.33
CA CYS A 255 35.64 -12.84 9.16
C CYS A 255 35.15 -13.09 7.73
N TYR A 256 35.08 -12.08 6.88
CA TYR A 256 34.57 -12.18 5.51
C TYR A 256 35.61 -11.76 4.47
N THR A 257 35.93 -12.68 3.56
CA THR A 257 36.88 -12.43 2.47
C THR A 257 36.14 -12.48 1.13
N LYS A 258 36.00 -11.34 0.47
CA LYS A 258 35.46 -11.25 -0.90
C LYS A 258 36.51 -11.67 -1.93
N SER A 259 36.18 -12.66 -2.76
CA SER A 259 37.06 -13.14 -3.84
C SER A 259 37.27 -12.10 -4.94
N ASN A 260 36.27 -11.27 -5.21
CA ASN A 260 36.29 -10.28 -6.29
C ASN A 260 36.01 -8.87 -5.74
N LYS A 261 37.08 -8.12 -5.39
CA LYS A 261 36.95 -6.74 -4.92
C LYS A 261 36.51 -5.73 -5.99
N GLU A 262 36.48 -6.08 -7.28
CA GLU A 262 36.35 -5.09 -8.37
C GLU A 262 35.34 -5.39 -9.48
N LYS A 263 34.61 -6.51 -9.46
CA LYS A 263 33.57 -6.73 -10.49
C LYS A 263 32.19 -6.38 -9.96
N LEU A 264 31.74 -5.17 -10.33
CA LEU A 264 30.34 -4.79 -10.23
C LEU A 264 29.46 -5.88 -10.84
N THR A 265 28.48 -6.38 -10.10
CA THR A 265 27.51 -7.31 -10.63
C THR A 265 26.72 -6.66 -11.76
N THR A 266 26.07 -7.45 -12.62
CA THR A 266 25.19 -6.89 -13.66
C THR A 266 24.10 -6.02 -13.04
N SER A 267 23.57 -6.41 -11.87
CA SER A 267 22.61 -5.63 -11.11
C SER A 267 23.18 -4.26 -10.68
N ASP A 268 24.41 -4.23 -10.15
CA ASP A 268 25.05 -2.97 -9.73
C ASP A 268 25.28 -2.01 -10.92
N LYS A 269 25.62 -2.55 -12.10
CA LYS A 269 25.78 -1.74 -13.32
C LYS A 269 24.45 -1.12 -13.76
N ILE A 270 23.37 -1.90 -13.72
CA ILE A 270 22.02 -1.43 -14.05
C ILE A 270 21.57 -0.40 -13.00
N ASP A 271 21.77 -0.68 -11.72
CA ASP A 271 21.40 0.22 -10.63
C ASP A 271 22.11 1.55 -10.71
N ARG A 272 23.38 1.59 -11.11
CA ARG A 272 24.13 2.84 -11.31
C ARG A 272 23.44 3.78 -12.32
N ILE A 273 22.75 3.23 -13.31
CA ILE A 273 22.00 4.01 -14.32
C ILE A 273 20.59 4.31 -13.82
N VAL A 274 19.87 3.28 -13.37
CA VAL A 274 18.45 3.33 -13.01
C VAL A 274 18.21 4.14 -11.72
N THR A 275 19.15 4.10 -10.76
CA THR A 275 19.04 4.86 -9.50
C THR A 275 19.77 6.20 -9.53
N ASN A 276 20.30 6.59 -10.69
CA ASN A 276 20.98 7.89 -10.85
C ASN A 276 20.03 9.05 -10.57
N ARG A 277 20.49 10.03 -9.80
CA ARG A 277 19.68 11.17 -9.33
C ARG A 277 18.91 11.90 -10.44
N TRP A 278 19.49 12.02 -11.64
CA TRP A 278 18.92 12.77 -12.76
C TRP A 278 18.25 11.85 -13.78
N ALA A 279 18.81 10.66 -14.03
CA ALA A 279 18.31 9.72 -15.02
C ALA A 279 17.13 8.89 -14.52
N ALA A 280 16.98 8.68 -13.22
CA ALA A 280 15.98 7.79 -12.64
C ALA A 280 14.53 8.18 -12.98
N LEU A 281 14.17 9.46 -12.84
CA LEU A 281 12.81 9.95 -13.14
C LEU A 281 12.48 9.88 -14.64
N PRO A 282 13.33 10.31 -15.56
CA PRO A 282 13.12 10.12 -17.00
C PRO A 282 12.98 8.64 -17.40
N ILE A 283 13.87 7.76 -16.91
CA ILE A 283 13.81 6.32 -17.20
C ILE A 283 12.48 5.74 -16.71
N PHE A 284 12.10 6.09 -15.49
CA PHE A 284 10.84 5.68 -14.90
C PHE A 284 9.65 6.16 -15.77
N ALA A 285 9.63 7.43 -16.17
CA ALA A 285 8.58 7.98 -17.02
C ALA A 285 8.47 7.23 -18.37
N ILE A 286 9.62 6.89 -19.00
CA ILE A 286 9.64 6.10 -20.24
C ILE A 286 9.11 4.70 -20.02
N VAL A 287 9.54 3.99 -18.97
CA VAL A 287 9.06 2.63 -18.66
C VAL A 287 7.56 2.64 -18.44
N MET A 288 7.04 3.58 -17.68
CA MET A 288 5.60 3.67 -17.43
C MET A 288 4.82 4.08 -18.67
N PHE A 289 5.35 5.01 -19.47
CA PHE A 289 4.75 5.37 -20.74
C PHE A 289 4.61 4.16 -21.66
N VAL A 290 5.66 3.33 -21.80
CA VAL A 290 5.62 2.11 -22.61
C VAL A 290 4.56 1.13 -22.08
N VAL A 291 4.51 0.91 -20.75
CA VAL A 291 3.51 0.03 -20.12
C VAL A 291 2.10 0.51 -20.41
N TYR A 292 1.82 1.80 -20.20
CA TYR A 292 0.49 2.34 -20.45
C TYR A 292 0.14 2.39 -21.94
N TYR A 293 1.09 2.75 -22.79
CA TYR A 293 0.87 2.77 -24.24
C TYR A 293 0.47 1.40 -24.76
N ILE A 294 1.16 0.33 -24.33
CA ILE A 294 0.82 -1.03 -24.74
C ILE A 294 -0.51 -1.48 -24.11
N SER A 295 -0.75 -1.16 -22.85
CA SER A 295 -1.95 -1.64 -22.14
C SER A 295 -3.22 -0.90 -22.52
N VAL A 296 -3.13 0.42 -22.79
CA VAL A 296 -4.30 1.29 -22.96
C VAL A 296 -4.50 1.70 -24.41
N THR A 297 -3.43 1.81 -25.23
CA THR A 297 -3.55 2.38 -26.58
C THR A 297 -3.38 1.34 -27.69
N THR A 298 -2.80 0.18 -27.42
CA THR A 298 -2.55 -0.82 -28.47
C THR A 298 -3.21 -2.16 -28.15
N VAL A 299 -2.47 -3.10 -27.54
CA VAL A 299 -2.95 -4.47 -27.31
C VAL A 299 -4.21 -4.50 -26.44
N GLY A 300 -4.23 -3.68 -25.38
CA GLY A 300 -5.38 -3.63 -24.47
C GLY A 300 -6.63 -3.13 -25.20
N THR A 301 -6.55 -2.03 -25.94
CA THR A 301 -7.68 -1.44 -26.69
C THR A 301 -8.19 -2.39 -27.75
N ILE A 302 -7.35 -2.96 -28.61
CA ILE A 302 -7.78 -3.88 -29.66
C ILE A 302 -8.65 -5.04 -29.12
N VAL A 303 -8.25 -5.63 -28.00
CA VAL A 303 -9.00 -6.74 -27.39
C VAL A 303 -10.25 -6.22 -26.67
N THR A 304 -10.19 -5.05 -26.07
CA THR A 304 -11.33 -4.40 -25.41
C THR A 304 -12.40 -4.01 -26.41
N ASP A 305 -12.03 -3.36 -27.52
CA ASP A 305 -12.96 -2.97 -28.58
C ASP A 305 -13.61 -4.21 -29.21
N TRP A 306 -12.83 -5.25 -29.51
CA TRP A 306 -13.42 -6.51 -29.96
C TRP A 306 -14.42 -7.10 -28.94
N THR A 307 -14.12 -7.02 -27.65
CA THR A 307 -15.00 -7.53 -26.60
C THR A 307 -16.28 -6.68 -26.50
N ASN A 308 -16.17 -5.37 -26.57
CA ASN A 308 -17.30 -4.46 -26.46
C ASN A 308 -18.16 -4.48 -27.72
N ASP A 309 -17.55 -4.25 -28.89
CA ASP A 309 -18.30 -4.05 -30.13
C ASP A 309 -18.80 -5.36 -30.69
N VAL A 310 -17.92 -6.38 -30.77
CA VAL A 310 -18.28 -7.66 -31.41
C VAL A 310 -19.00 -8.58 -30.42
N LEU A 311 -18.40 -8.82 -29.22
CA LEU A 311 -18.97 -9.81 -28.30
C LEU A 311 -20.23 -9.30 -27.60
N PHE A 312 -20.17 -8.09 -27.01
CA PHE A 312 -21.27 -7.48 -26.26
C PHE A 312 -22.12 -6.50 -27.09
N GLY A 313 -21.72 -6.08 -28.27
CA GLY A 313 -22.53 -5.32 -29.21
C GLY A 313 -23.30 -6.21 -30.18
N GLU A 314 -22.59 -7.04 -30.96
CA GLU A 314 -23.20 -7.78 -32.08
C GLU A 314 -23.62 -9.22 -31.77
N ILE A 315 -22.98 -9.93 -30.82
CA ILE A 315 -23.20 -11.36 -30.63
C ILE A 315 -24.17 -11.64 -29.47
N ILE A 316 -23.85 -11.20 -28.24
CA ILE A 316 -24.60 -11.59 -27.04
C ILE A 316 -25.96 -10.94 -26.96
N PRO A 317 -26.16 -9.61 -27.11
CA PRO A 317 -27.48 -9.01 -26.98
C PRO A 317 -28.48 -9.52 -28.02
N PRO A 318 -28.18 -9.59 -29.35
CA PRO A 318 -29.12 -10.12 -30.32
C PRO A 318 -29.43 -11.61 -30.13
N ALA A 319 -28.47 -12.40 -29.61
CA ALA A 319 -28.72 -13.81 -29.31
C ALA A 319 -29.70 -13.98 -28.13
N ILE A 320 -29.53 -13.18 -27.09
CA ILE A 320 -30.42 -13.18 -25.92
C ILE A 320 -31.79 -12.63 -26.29
N GLU A 321 -31.85 -11.53 -27.07
CA GLU A 321 -33.10 -10.95 -27.58
C GLU A 321 -33.94 -11.97 -28.34
N LYS A 322 -33.34 -12.70 -29.27
CA LYS A 322 -34.04 -13.79 -30.02
C LYS A 322 -34.62 -14.85 -29.09
N VAL A 323 -33.92 -15.20 -28.01
CA VAL A 323 -34.40 -16.16 -27.01
C VAL A 323 -35.59 -15.57 -26.21
N LEU A 324 -35.48 -14.30 -25.79
CA LEU A 324 -36.50 -13.61 -25.03
C LEU A 324 -37.81 -13.44 -25.85
N VAL A 325 -37.67 -13.05 -27.10
CA VAL A 325 -38.80 -12.95 -28.05
C VAL A 325 -39.45 -14.32 -28.30
N ALA A 326 -38.65 -15.36 -28.48
CA ALA A 326 -39.17 -16.74 -28.64
C ALA A 326 -39.94 -17.26 -27.39
N LEU A 327 -39.56 -16.75 -26.20
CA LEU A 327 -40.23 -17.06 -24.93
C LEU A 327 -41.45 -16.15 -24.65
N ASN A 328 -41.80 -15.21 -25.56
CA ASN A 328 -42.83 -14.18 -25.36
C ASN A 328 -42.66 -13.42 -24.03
N CYS A 329 -41.44 -13.06 -23.66
CA CYS A 329 -41.19 -12.27 -22.46
C CYS A 329 -41.79 -10.85 -22.60
N ALA A 330 -42.30 -10.32 -21.49
CA ALA A 330 -42.84 -8.97 -21.44
C ALA A 330 -41.72 -7.94 -21.73
N ASP A 331 -42.04 -6.83 -22.42
CA ASP A 331 -41.06 -5.82 -22.89
C ASP A 331 -40.19 -5.24 -21.76
N TRP A 332 -40.80 -4.98 -20.59
CA TRP A 332 -40.04 -4.50 -19.43
C TRP A 332 -39.01 -5.51 -18.94
N LEU A 333 -39.27 -6.82 -19.06
CA LEU A 333 -38.33 -7.86 -18.66
C LEU A 333 -37.22 -8.04 -19.71
N GLN A 334 -37.54 -7.84 -20.99
CA GLN A 334 -36.55 -7.82 -22.05
C GLN A 334 -35.55 -6.64 -21.84
N GLY A 335 -36.04 -5.42 -21.59
CA GLY A 335 -35.23 -4.27 -21.24
C GLY A 335 -34.37 -4.48 -19.99
N LEU A 336 -34.93 -5.05 -18.91
CA LEU A 336 -34.18 -5.36 -17.70
C LEU A 336 -33.02 -6.34 -17.97
N ILE A 337 -33.25 -7.36 -18.78
CA ILE A 337 -32.23 -8.37 -19.10
C ILE A 337 -31.17 -7.78 -20.03
N LEU A 338 -31.55 -7.09 -21.10
CA LEU A 338 -30.62 -6.55 -22.08
C LEU A 338 -29.89 -5.34 -21.53
N ASP A 339 -30.60 -4.28 -21.14
CA ASP A 339 -30.00 -3.02 -20.74
C ASP A 339 -29.54 -3.00 -19.27
N GLY A 340 -30.14 -3.80 -18.40
CA GLY A 340 -29.73 -3.90 -16.99
C GLY A 340 -28.63 -4.95 -16.76
N ILE A 341 -28.88 -6.21 -17.16
CA ILE A 341 -27.98 -7.33 -16.81
C ILE A 341 -26.88 -7.48 -17.85
N VAL A 342 -27.23 -7.62 -19.14
CA VAL A 342 -26.26 -7.89 -20.21
C VAL A 342 -25.33 -6.71 -20.39
N ALA A 343 -25.87 -5.49 -20.46
CA ALA A 343 -25.05 -4.26 -20.52
C ALA A 343 -24.17 -4.11 -19.29
N GLY A 344 -24.67 -4.42 -18.08
CA GLY A 344 -23.86 -4.38 -16.84
C GLY A 344 -22.72 -5.39 -16.82
N VAL A 345 -22.96 -6.61 -17.31
CA VAL A 345 -21.92 -7.65 -17.45
C VAL A 345 -20.94 -7.26 -18.54
N GLY A 346 -21.43 -6.73 -19.68
CA GLY A 346 -20.64 -6.23 -20.77
C GLY A 346 -19.66 -5.14 -20.35
N ALA A 347 -20.15 -4.14 -19.62
CA ALA A 347 -19.31 -3.06 -19.10
C ALA A 347 -18.16 -3.56 -18.21
N VAL A 348 -18.36 -4.66 -17.46
CA VAL A 348 -17.29 -5.25 -16.64
C VAL A 348 -16.32 -6.06 -17.49
N LEU A 349 -16.83 -6.98 -18.30
CA LEU A 349 -16.01 -7.91 -19.07
C LEU A 349 -15.30 -7.21 -20.24
N GLY A 350 -15.88 -6.17 -20.79
CA GLY A 350 -15.26 -5.32 -21.80
C GLY A 350 -13.96 -4.65 -21.31
N PHE A 351 -13.90 -4.27 -20.05
CA PHE A 351 -12.72 -3.62 -19.46
C PHE A 351 -11.64 -4.61 -18.99
N VAL A 352 -11.98 -5.89 -18.81
CA VAL A 352 -11.06 -6.92 -18.30
C VAL A 352 -9.81 -7.13 -19.18
N PRO A 353 -9.87 -7.18 -20.52
CA PRO A 353 -8.69 -7.41 -21.33
C PRO A 353 -7.61 -6.37 -21.12
N GLN A 354 -7.97 -5.09 -21.14
CA GLN A 354 -7.06 -3.97 -20.90
C GLN A 354 -6.40 -4.07 -19.51
N MET A 355 -7.18 -4.44 -18.50
CA MET A 355 -6.69 -4.63 -17.14
C MET A 355 -5.73 -5.82 -17.03
N LEU A 356 -5.98 -6.92 -17.72
CA LEU A 356 -5.09 -8.08 -17.73
C LEU A 356 -3.72 -7.76 -18.32
N VAL A 357 -3.68 -7.01 -19.43
CA VAL A 357 -2.43 -6.55 -20.03
C VAL A 357 -1.66 -5.65 -19.06
N LEU A 358 -2.34 -4.72 -18.39
CA LEU A 358 -1.72 -3.88 -17.36
C LEU A 358 -1.16 -4.71 -16.20
N PHE A 359 -1.93 -5.67 -15.69
CA PHE A 359 -1.47 -6.54 -14.59
C PHE A 359 -0.29 -7.42 -14.99
N PHE A 360 -0.24 -7.85 -16.25
CA PHE A 360 0.90 -8.59 -16.79
C PHE A 360 2.19 -7.76 -16.68
N PHE A 361 2.20 -6.53 -17.20
CA PHE A 361 3.39 -5.67 -17.13
C PHE A 361 3.76 -5.27 -15.70
N LEU A 362 2.78 -4.96 -14.86
CA LEU A 362 3.04 -4.69 -13.46
C LEU A 362 3.64 -5.89 -12.72
N ALA A 363 3.16 -7.11 -13.00
CA ALA A 363 3.74 -8.33 -12.43
C ALA A 363 5.18 -8.56 -12.92
N VAL A 364 5.50 -8.23 -14.17
CA VAL A 364 6.87 -8.28 -14.70
C VAL A 364 7.77 -7.29 -13.97
N LEU A 365 7.37 -6.02 -13.86
CA LEU A 365 8.14 -4.96 -13.19
C LEU A 365 8.36 -5.25 -11.70
N GLU A 366 7.35 -5.80 -11.03
CA GLU A 366 7.43 -6.21 -9.63
C GLU A 366 8.39 -7.40 -9.46
N SER A 367 8.20 -8.44 -10.26
CA SER A 367 8.99 -9.68 -10.17
C SER A 367 10.46 -9.47 -10.54
N CYS A 368 10.79 -8.60 -11.50
CA CYS A 368 12.18 -8.31 -11.84
C CYS A 368 12.91 -7.43 -10.80
N GLY A 369 12.20 -6.87 -9.82
CA GLY A 369 12.77 -6.02 -8.78
C GLY A 369 12.89 -4.53 -9.15
N TYR A 370 12.33 -4.08 -10.29
CA TYR A 370 12.38 -2.69 -10.72
C TYR A 370 11.58 -1.76 -9.77
N MET A 371 10.42 -2.21 -9.29
CA MET A 371 9.56 -1.42 -8.40
C MET A 371 10.25 -1.03 -7.08
N ALA A 372 11.13 -1.89 -6.57
CA ALA A 372 11.94 -1.59 -5.38
C ALA A 372 12.87 -0.37 -5.59
N ARG A 373 13.46 -0.25 -6.78
CA ARG A 373 14.33 0.88 -7.16
C ARG A 373 13.54 2.17 -7.26
N VAL A 374 12.38 2.09 -7.86
CA VAL A 374 11.46 3.25 -7.98
C VAL A 374 11.07 3.76 -6.58
N ALA A 375 10.70 2.85 -5.66
CA ALA A 375 10.40 3.22 -4.28
C ALA A 375 11.59 3.89 -3.58
N PHE A 376 12.81 3.36 -3.78
CA PHE A 376 14.05 3.92 -3.23
C PHE A 376 14.31 5.36 -3.72
N ILE A 377 14.15 5.60 -5.02
CA ILE A 377 14.36 6.93 -5.62
C ILE A 377 13.35 7.94 -5.07
N MET A 378 12.10 7.52 -4.96
CA MET A 378 10.99 8.38 -4.55
C MET A 378 10.95 8.64 -3.05
N ASP A 379 11.60 7.81 -2.23
CA ASP A 379 11.59 7.94 -0.76
C ASP A 379 12.08 9.32 -0.32
N ARG A 380 13.15 9.82 -0.92
CA ARG A 380 13.70 11.14 -0.61
C ARG A 380 12.70 12.29 -0.85
N ILE A 381 11.84 12.14 -1.84
CA ILE A 381 10.83 13.15 -2.21
C ILE A 381 9.63 13.03 -1.28
N PHE A 382 9.11 11.82 -1.10
CA PHE A 382 7.88 11.56 -0.34
C PHE A 382 8.04 11.82 1.16
N ARG A 383 9.19 11.55 1.74
CA ARG A 383 9.48 11.89 3.15
C ARG A 383 9.33 13.36 3.47
N LYS A 384 9.66 14.26 2.55
CA LYS A 384 9.46 15.70 2.74
C LYS A 384 7.98 16.07 2.94
N PHE A 385 7.08 15.26 2.39
CA PHE A 385 5.63 15.43 2.50
C PHE A 385 4.99 14.55 3.58
N GLY A 386 5.80 13.84 4.37
CA GLY A 386 5.32 12.99 5.46
C GLY A 386 4.78 11.63 5.04
N LEU A 387 5.07 11.21 3.81
CA LEU A 387 4.74 9.89 3.27
C LEU A 387 6.02 9.06 3.10
N SER A 388 5.92 7.74 3.25
CA SER A 388 7.04 6.85 2.97
C SER A 388 7.27 6.71 1.45
N GLY A 389 8.49 6.44 1.01
CA GLY A 389 8.78 6.20 -0.41
C GLY A 389 8.02 5.02 -0.99
N LYS A 390 7.66 4.03 -0.17
CA LYS A 390 6.81 2.91 -0.57
C LYS A 390 5.41 3.35 -0.98
N SER A 391 4.93 4.52 -0.52
CA SER A 391 3.62 5.09 -0.88
C SER A 391 3.52 5.49 -2.35
N PHE A 392 4.66 5.74 -2.99
CA PHE A 392 4.69 6.08 -4.42
C PHE A 392 4.21 4.94 -5.32
N ILE A 393 4.54 3.68 -4.99
CA ILE A 393 4.16 2.50 -5.78
C ILE A 393 2.63 2.38 -5.90
N PRO A 394 1.85 2.38 -4.80
CA PRO A 394 0.38 2.43 -4.86
C PRO A 394 -0.17 3.58 -5.71
N MET A 395 0.37 4.78 -5.55
CA MET A 395 -0.10 5.97 -6.27
C MET A 395 0.17 5.86 -7.76
N LEU A 396 1.34 5.34 -8.12
CA LEU A 396 1.70 5.11 -9.51
C LEU A 396 0.79 4.09 -10.18
N ILE A 397 0.63 2.91 -9.55
CA ILE A 397 -0.28 1.87 -10.04
C ILE A 397 -1.71 2.43 -10.12
N GLY A 398 -2.08 3.29 -9.17
CA GLY A 398 -3.36 3.98 -9.10
C GLY A 398 -3.65 4.90 -10.30
N SER A 399 -2.61 5.43 -10.98
CA SER A 399 -2.80 6.22 -12.21
C SER A 399 -3.31 5.37 -13.38
N GLY A 400 -3.06 4.06 -13.40
CA GLY A 400 -3.70 3.12 -14.32
C GLY A 400 -5.08 2.70 -13.81
N CYS A 401 -5.13 2.13 -12.61
CA CYS A 401 -6.37 1.71 -11.96
C CYS A 401 -6.28 1.80 -10.44
N GLY A 402 -7.31 2.39 -9.82
CA GLY A 402 -7.37 2.57 -8.37
C GLY A 402 -7.40 1.25 -7.58
N VAL A 403 -7.97 0.18 -8.12
CA VAL A 403 -8.09 -1.12 -7.43
C VAL A 403 -6.72 -1.73 -7.13
N PRO A 404 -5.85 -2.01 -8.12
CA PRO A 404 -4.51 -2.54 -7.86
C PRO A 404 -3.63 -1.51 -7.14
N GLY A 405 -3.84 -0.21 -7.37
CA GLY A 405 -3.14 0.84 -6.64
C GLY A 405 -3.36 0.73 -5.13
N VAL A 406 -4.61 0.65 -4.69
CA VAL A 406 -4.94 0.45 -3.27
C VAL A 406 -4.41 -0.88 -2.75
N MET A 407 -4.53 -1.97 -3.52
CA MET A 407 -4.02 -3.28 -3.12
C MET A 407 -2.50 -3.31 -2.93
N ALA A 408 -1.76 -2.53 -3.72
CA ALA A 408 -0.30 -2.43 -3.60
C ALA A 408 0.15 -1.80 -2.27
N SER A 409 -0.73 -1.11 -1.55
CA SER A 409 -0.43 -0.56 -0.22
C SER A 409 -0.06 -1.61 0.83
N ARG A 410 -0.31 -2.90 0.57
CA ARG A 410 0.13 -4.03 1.42
C ARG A 410 1.64 -4.10 1.61
N THR A 411 2.40 -3.56 0.66
CA THR A 411 3.86 -3.50 0.76
C THR A 411 4.37 -2.48 1.77
N ILE A 412 3.47 -1.65 2.32
CA ILE A 412 3.78 -0.65 3.33
C ILE A 412 3.57 -1.28 4.71
N GLU A 413 4.66 -1.44 5.45
CA GLU A 413 4.69 -2.11 6.75
C GLU A 413 4.06 -1.25 7.85
N ASN A 414 4.35 0.05 7.86
CA ASN A 414 3.77 0.97 8.83
C ASN A 414 2.27 1.17 8.58
N ASP A 415 1.43 0.79 9.53
CA ASP A 415 -0.04 0.83 9.41
C ASP A 415 -0.58 2.25 9.19
N ARG A 416 0.05 3.25 9.81
CA ARG A 416 -0.30 4.67 9.63
C ARG A 416 -0.01 5.15 8.21
N ASP A 417 1.20 4.90 7.70
CA ASP A 417 1.60 5.29 6.35
C ASP A 417 0.77 4.53 5.31
N ARG A 418 0.44 3.26 5.59
CA ARG A 418 -0.44 2.46 4.76
C ARG A 418 -1.85 3.07 4.67
N LYS A 419 -2.45 3.45 5.81
CA LYS A 419 -3.77 4.09 5.84
C LYS A 419 -3.77 5.43 5.10
N MET A 420 -2.77 6.28 5.32
CA MET A 420 -2.63 7.54 4.61
C MET A 420 -2.51 7.31 3.09
N THR A 421 -1.71 6.33 2.68
CA THR A 421 -1.55 5.98 1.27
C THR A 421 -2.85 5.49 0.66
N ILE A 422 -3.58 4.59 1.33
CA ILE A 422 -4.90 4.11 0.86
C ILE A 422 -5.86 5.27 0.64
N MET A 423 -5.89 6.25 1.56
CA MET A 423 -6.78 7.41 1.48
C MET A 423 -6.45 8.36 0.32
N THR A 424 -5.18 8.44 -0.08
CA THR A 424 -4.70 9.43 -1.05
C THR A 424 -4.40 8.85 -2.43
N THR A 425 -4.20 7.55 -2.56
CA THR A 425 -3.83 6.87 -3.82
C THR A 425 -4.81 7.17 -4.96
N THR A 426 -6.10 7.25 -4.68
CA THR A 426 -7.14 7.44 -5.70
C THR A 426 -7.36 8.89 -6.14
N PHE A 427 -6.61 9.85 -5.61
CA PHE A 427 -6.64 11.23 -6.07
C PHE A 427 -5.96 11.40 -7.44
N ILE A 428 -4.99 10.55 -7.77
CA ILE A 428 -4.42 10.54 -9.12
C ILE A 428 -5.49 10.06 -10.11
N PRO A 429 -5.67 10.75 -11.26
CA PRO A 429 -6.56 10.29 -12.29
C PRO A 429 -6.16 8.90 -12.80
N CYS A 430 -7.11 7.96 -12.79
CA CYS A 430 -6.94 6.64 -13.41
C CYS A 430 -7.51 6.64 -14.84
N GLY A 431 -7.27 5.57 -15.60
CA GLY A 431 -7.78 5.43 -16.98
C GLY A 431 -9.28 5.69 -17.10
N ALA A 432 -10.09 5.18 -16.17
CA ALA A 432 -11.54 5.38 -16.13
C ALA A 432 -12.00 6.86 -15.93
N LYS A 433 -11.10 7.75 -15.52
CA LYS A 433 -11.38 9.18 -15.38
C LYS A 433 -11.03 9.97 -16.67
N LEU A 434 -10.29 9.38 -17.60
CA LEU A 434 -9.92 10.05 -18.87
C LEU A 434 -11.12 10.45 -19.72
N PRO A 435 -12.16 9.61 -19.88
CA PRO A 435 -13.37 10.00 -20.61
C PRO A 435 -14.03 11.28 -20.04
N ILE A 436 -14.10 11.42 -18.72
CA ILE A 436 -14.66 12.62 -18.08
C ILE A 436 -13.80 13.86 -18.41
N ILE A 437 -12.48 13.69 -18.38
CA ILE A 437 -11.53 14.78 -18.69
C ILE A 437 -11.68 15.18 -20.15
N ALA A 438 -11.80 14.23 -21.06
CA ALA A 438 -11.99 14.46 -22.51
C ALA A 438 -13.32 15.14 -22.79
N LEU A 439 -14.42 14.65 -22.17
CA LEU A 439 -15.76 15.24 -22.29
C LEU A 439 -15.75 16.73 -21.87
N ILE A 440 -15.22 17.04 -20.70
CA ILE A 440 -15.21 18.42 -20.18
C ILE A 440 -14.26 19.31 -21.01
N ALA A 441 -13.09 18.79 -21.41
CA ALA A 441 -12.16 19.52 -22.26
C ALA A 441 -12.77 19.84 -23.63
N GLY A 442 -13.43 18.88 -24.27
CA GLY A 442 -14.08 19.05 -25.56
C GLY A 442 -15.30 19.97 -25.49
N ALA A 443 -16.23 19.70 -24.58
CA ALA A 443 -17.52 20.41 -24.51
C ALA A 443 -17.41 21.88 -24.11
N LEU A 444 -16.50 22.25 -23.19
CA LEU A 444 -16.49 23.59 -22.57
C LEU A 444 -15.18 24.36 -22.70
N PHE A 445 -14.13 23.71 -23.18
CA PHE A 445 -12.80 24.30 -23.34
C PHE A 445 -12.23 24.17 -24.74
N ASP A 446 -13.05 23.87 -25.73
CA ASP A 446 -12.68 23.74 -27.16
C ASP A 446 -11.46 22.79 -27.38
N GLY A 447 -11.39 21.71 -26.62
CA GLY A 447 -10.28 20.77 -26.67
C GLY A 447 -8.96 21.31 -26.12
N ALA A 448 -8.98 22.28 -25.21
CA ALA A 448 -7.78 22.91 -24.67
C ALA A 448 -6.83 21.89 -24.03
N TRP A 449 -5.61 21.83 -24.54
CA TRP A 449 -4.57 20.87 -24.14
C TRP A 449 -4.20 20.88 -22.65
N TRP A 450 -4.40 22.00 -21.96
CA TRP A 450 -4.03 22.18 -20.54
C TRP A 450 -4.99 21.51 -19.55
N VAL A 451 -6.23 21.17 -19.95
CA VAL A 451 -7.26 20.59 -19.04
C VAL A 451 -6.81 19.23 -18.51
N ALA A 452 -6.31 18.35 -19.38
CA ALA A 452 -5.84 17.05 -18.97
C ALA A 452 -4.61 17.12 -18.03
N PRO A 453 -3.51 17.83 -18.35
CA PRO A 453 -2.42 18.04 -17.41
C PRO A 453 -2.86 18.65 -16.09
N SER A 454 -3.75 19.68 -16.12
CA SER A 454 -4.23 20.32 -14.89
C SER A 454 -4.91 19.35 -13.93
N SER A 455 -5.65 18.39 -14.47
CA SER A 455 -6.32 17.33 -13.68
C SER A 455 -5.31 16.47 -12.92
N TYR A 456 -4.18 16.09 -13.54
CA TYR A 456 -3.10 15.39 -12.87
C TYR A 456 -2.41 16.23 -11.80
N PHE A 457 -2.14 17.52 -12.11
CA PHE A 457 -1.58 18.44 -11.11
C PHE A 457 -2.48 18.65 -9.90
N VAL A 458 -3.79 18.74 -10.10
CA VAL A 458 -4.78 18.82 -9.00
C VAL A 458 -4.72 17.54 -8.15
N GLY A 459 -4.66 16.38 -8.76
CA GLY A 459 -4.54 15.09 -8.04
C GLY A 459 -3.25 15.02 -7.20
N VAL A 460 -2.11 15.37 -7.80
CA VAL A 460 -0.82 15.41 -7.10
C VAL A 460 -0.81 16.45 -5.96
N ALA A 461 -1.34 17.64 -6.21
CA ALA A 461 -1.48 18.66 -5.17
C ALA A 461 -2.36 18.20 -4.01
N ALA A 462 -3.48 17.52 -4.30
CA ALA A 462 -4.35 16.94 -3.29
C ALA A 462 -3.63 15.90 -2.43
N ILE A 463 -2.77 15.05 -3.02
CA ILE A 463 -1.95 14.08 -2.29
C ILE A 463 -0.97 14.79 -1.35
N ILE A 464 -0.22 15.77 -1.87
CA ILE A 464 0.80 16.51 -1.09
C ILE A 464 0.13 17.24 0.08
N VAL A 465 -0.93 18.01 -0.20
CA VAL A 465 -1.66 18.77 0.81
C VAL A 465 -2.27 17.83 1.86
N SER A 466 -2.88 16.72 1.43
CA SER A 466 -3.43 15.71 2.33
C SER A 466 -2.35 15.07 3.20
N GLY A 467 -1.20 14.70 2.61
CA GLY A 467 -0.06 14.13 3.33
C GLY A 467 0.43 15.07 4.44
N ILE A 468 0.63 16.35 4.12
CA ILE A 468 1.09 17.37 5.08
C ILE A 468 0.04 17.59 6.19
N ILE A 469 -1.23 17.75 5.84
CA ILE A 469 -2.31 18.02 6.81
C ILE A 469 -2.54 16.82 7.70
N LEU A 470 -2.66 15.61 7.13
CA LEU A 470 -2.92 14.39 7.89
C LEU A 470 -1.77 14.10 8.87
N LYS A 471 -0.51 14.24 8.45
CA LYS A 471 0.66 14.08 9.32
C LYS A 471 0.60 14.98 10.57
N LYS A 472 0.00 16.17 10.45
CA LYS A 472 -0.14 17.12 11.57
C LYS A 472 -1.32 16.82 12.50
N THR A 473 -2.10 15.78 12.21
CA THR A 473 -3.20 15.33 13.06
C THR A 473 -2.71 14.30 14.09
N LYS A 474 -3.35 14.23 15.27
CA LYS A 474 -3.01 13.24 16.29
C LYS A 474 -3.11 11.79 15.80
N MET A 475 -3.95 11.52 14.79
CA MET A 475 -4.21 10.18 14.27
C MET A 475 -3.06 9.67 13.40
N PHE A 476 -2.31 10.58 12.75
CA PHE A 476 -1.24 10.26 11.80
C PHE A 476 0.10 10.92 12.17
N ALA A 477 0.21 11.46 13.39
CA ALA A 477 1.44 12.08 13.87
C ALA A 477 2.54 11.02 14.08
N GLY A 478 3.79 11.40 13.82
CA GLY A 478 4.99 10.55 13.93
C GLY A 478 5.85 10.61 12.67
N ASP A 479 7.10 10.16 12.77
CA ASP A 479 8.00 10.14 11.63
C ASP A 479 7.68 8.98 10.68
N PRO A 480 7.82 9.17 9.35
CA PRO A 480 7.68 8.08 8.40
C PRO A 480 8.73 7.00 8.70
N ALA A 481 8.32 5.74 8.62
CA ALA A 481 9.23 4.62 8.84
C ALA A 481 10.48 4.76 7.95
N PRO A 482 11.68 4.52 8.47
CA PRO A 482 12.89 4.58 7.67
C PRO A 482 12.79 3.59 6.52
N PHE A 483 13.19 4.03 5.33
CA PHE A 483 13.20 3.16 4.16
C PHE A 483 14.39 2.21 4.23
N VAL A 484 14.20 1.11 4.94
CA VAL A 484 15.19 0.03 5.03
C VAL A 484 14.73 -1.10 4.11
N MET A 485 15.05 -1.00 2.82
CA MET A 485 14.75 -2.06 1.86
C MET A 485 16.00 -2.43 1.08
N GLU A 486 16.33 -3.72 1.09
CA GLU A 486 17.34 -4.25 0.17
C GLU A 486 16.83 -4.12 -1.25
N LEU A 487 17.69 -3.62 -2.14
CA LEU A 487 17.41 -3.70 -3.56
C LEU A 487 17.69 -5.16 -3.98
N PRO A 488 16.66 -5.98 -4.24
CA PRO A 488 16.86 -7.37 -4.63
C PRO A 488 17.65 -7.42 -5.94
N ALA A 489 18.52 -8.41 -6.13
CA ALA A 489 19.20 -8.57 -7.42
C ALA A 489 18.18 -8.69 -8.55
N TYR A 490 18.48 -8.10 -9.72
CA TYR A 490 17.63 -8.30 -10.88
C TYR A 490 17.61 -9.75 -11.31
N HIS A 491 16.42 -10.28 -11.55
CA HIS A 491 16.23 -11.61 -12.11
C HIS A 491 15.12 -11.59 -13.14
N LEU A 492 15.24 -12.45 -14.14
CA LEU A 492 14.19 -12.63 -15.10
C LEU A 492 13.00 -13.33 -14.43
N PRO A 493 11.81 -12.74 -14.49
CA PRO A 493 10.64 -13.36 -13.90
C PRO A 493 10.27 -14.64 -14.66
N THR A 494 9.85 -15.67 -13.93
CA THR A 494 9.33 -16.89 -14.56
C THR A 494 7.95 -16.60 -15.14
N VAL A 495 7.73 -16.99 -16.39
CA VAL A 495 6.47 -16.73 -17.13
C VAL A 495 5.26 -17.27 -16.33
N GLY A 496 5.39 -18.45 -15.73
CA GLY A 496 4.32 -19.06 -14.92
C GLY A 496 3.90 -18.20 -13.73
N ASN A 497 4.86 -17.60 -13.02
CA ASN A 497 4.55 -16.74 -11.86
C ASN A 497 3.87 -15.43 -12.31
N VAL A 498 4.32 -14.85 -13.41
CA VAL A 498 3.72 -13.63 -13.98
C VAL A 498 2.28 -13.88 -14.40
N LEU A 499 2.03 -14.93 -15.19
CA LEU A 499 0.69 -15.28 -15.66
C LEU A 499 -0.25 -15.63 -14.50
N ARG A 500 0.26 -16.35 -13.50
CA ARG A 500 -0.53 -16.65 -12.30
C ARG A 500 -0.91 -15.39 -11.51
N SER A 501 0.04 -14.50 -11.28
CA SER A 501 -0.20 -13.23 -10.60
C SER A 501 -1.19 -12.34 -11.37
N MET A 502 -1.04 -12.26 -12.70
CA MET A 502 -1.97 -11.57 -13.58
C MET A 502 -3.39 -12.13 -13.45
N TRP A 503 -3.53 -13.47 -13.54
CA TRP A 503 -4.85 -14.13 -13.47
C TRP A 503 -5.51 -14.00 -12.10
N GLU A 504 -4.75 -14.17 -11.01
CA GLU A 504 -5.28 -14.02 -9.65
C GLU A 504 -5.82 -12.60 -9.40
N ARG A 505 -5.12 -11.58 -9.88
CA ARG A 505 -5.57 -10.17 -9.81
C ARG A 505 -6.79 -9.93 -10.68
N GLY A 506 -6.76 -10.40 -11.92
CA GLY A 506 -7.88 -10.27 -12.88
C GLY A 506 -9.14 -10.99 -12.40
N TRP A 507 -9.03 -12.24 -11.93
CA TRP A 507 -10.16 -13.00 -11.39
C TRP A 507 -10.76 -12.36 -10.14
N SER A 508 -9.90 -11.85 -9.26
CA SER A 508 -10.36 -11.11 -8.07
C SER A 508 -11.14 -9.83 -8.45
N PHE A 509 -10.74 -9.15 -9.53
CA PHE A 509 -11.45 -8.00 -10.08
C PHE A 509 -12.82 -8.43 -10.64
N ILE A 510 -12.86 -9.40 -11.56
CA ILE A 510 -14.11 -9.90 -12.17
C ILE A 510 -15.12 -10.32 -11.10
N LYS A 511 -14.71 -11.13 -10.12
CA LYS A 511 -15.61 -11.64 -9.09
C LYS A 511 -16.18 -10.54 -8.20
N LYS A 512 -15.41 -9.51 -7.86
CA LYS A 512 -15.84 -8.49 -6.90
C LYS A 512 -16.46 -7.28 -7.58
N ALA A 513 -15.82 -6.74 -8.60
CA ALA A 513 -16.32 -5.60 -9.33
C ALA A 513 -17.55 -5.99 -10.17
N GLY A 514 -17.51 -7.15 -10.83
CA GLY A 514 -18.60 -7.65 -11.66
C GLY A 514 -19.91 -7.73 -10.90
N THR A 515 -19.91 -8.34 -9.72
CA THR A 515 -21.15 -8.48 -8.92
C THR A 515 -21.74 -7.13 -8.53
N ILE A 516 -20.89 -6.19 -8.07
CA ILE A 516 -21.35 -4.88 -7.59
C ILE A 516 -21.82 -4.02 -8.77
N ILE A 517 -21.07 -3.99 -9.87
CA ILE A 517 -21.40 -3.18 -11.04
C ILE A 517 -22.72 -3.68 -11.67
N THR A 518 -22.86 -4.98 -11.91
CA THR A 518 -24.08 -5.55 -12.47
C THR A 518 -25.31 -5.29 -11.58
N LEU A 519 -25.17 -5.45 -10.26
CA LEU A 519 -26.27 -5.13 -9.36
C LEU A 519 -26.66 -3.65 -9.40
N SER A 520 -25.65 -2.77 -9.52
CA SER A 520 -25.87 -1.32 -9.60
C SER A 520 -26.49 -0.90 -10.92
N THR A 521 -26.10 -1.51 -12.05
CA THR A 521 -26.73 -1.22 -13.36
C THR A 521 -28.19 -1.67 -13.39
N ILE A 522 -28.53 -2.84 -12.81
CA ILE A 522 -29.92 -3.28 -12.65
C ILE A 522 -30.71 -2.27 -11.82
N LEU A 523 -30.15 -1.81 -10.69
CA LEU A 523 -30.81 -0.82 -9.85
C LEU A 523 -31.02 0.51 -10.58
N LEU A 524 -30.01 1.00 -11.31
CA LEU A 524 -30.09 2.22 -12.09
C LEU A 524 -31.13 2.10 -13.20
N TRP A 525 -31.12 0.98 -13.94
CA TRP A 525 -32.10 0.72 -14.96
C TRP A 525 -33.52 0.81 -14.38
N PHE A 526 -33.78 0.18 -13.22
CA PHE A 526 -35.07 0.29 -12.54
C PHE A 526 -35.42 1.73 -12.15
N LEU A 527 -34.50 2.47 -11.56
CA LEU A 527 -34.73 3.84 -11.12
C LEU A 527 -34.95 4.81 -12.29
N MET A 528 -34.41 4.52 -13.47
CA MET A 528 -34.59 5.33 -14.68
C MET A 528 -35.93 5.02 -15.37
N ASN A 529 -36.28 3.74 -15.49
CA ASN A 529 -37.43 3.30 -16.28
C ASN A 529 -38.76 3.34 -15.53
N PHE A 530 -38.72 3.53 -14.21
CA PHE A 530 -39.94 3.59 -13.40
C PHE A 530 -40.11 4.94 -12.71
N GLY A 531 -41.37 5.37 -12.60
CA GLY A 531 -41.71 6.63 -11.94
C GLY A 531 -43.21 6.81 -11.70
N TRP A 532 -43.62 8.02 -11.38
CA TRP A 532 -45.00 8.39 -11.16
C TRP A 532 -45.46 9.37 -12.24
N LEU A 533 -46.37 8.90 -13.08
CA LEU A 533 -47.08 9.69 -14.07
C LEU A 533 -48.55 9.92 -13.61
N ASP A 534 -48.99 11.15 -13.50
CA ASP A 534 -50.34 11.49 -13.06
C ASP A 534 -50.84 10.77 -11.80
N GLY A 535 -49.93 10.49 -10.87
CA GLY A 535 -50.22 9.77 -9.61
C GLY A 535 -50.22 8.25 -9.70
N HIS A 536 -50.02 7.69 -10.88
CA HIS A 536 -49.89 6.24 -11.09
C HIS A 536 -48.42 5.84 -11.23
N PHE A 537 -48.05 4.78 -10.52
CA PHE A 537 -46.72 4.20 -10.64
C PHE A 537 -46.66 3.24 -11.85
N GLY A 538 -45.74 3.47 -12.75
CA GLY A 538 -45.59 2.66 -13.96
C GLY A 538 -44.24 2.81 -14.63
N MET A 539 -44.07 2.09 -15.73
CA MET A 539 -42.91 2.24 -16.61
C MET A 539 -43.09 3.52 -17.42
N LEU A 540 -41.98 4.26 -17.54
CA LEU A 540 -41.93 5.55 -18.23
C LEU A 540 -41.36 5.38 -19.64
N ASP A 541 -41.80 6.26 -20.53
CA ASP A 541 -41.14 6.45 -21.81
C ASP A 541 -39.88 7.28 -21.62
N MET A 542 -38.72 6.64 -21.89
CA MET A 542 -37.41 7.24 -21.66
C MET A 542 -37.16 8.50 -22.51
N GLU A 543 -37.78 8.61 -23.69
CA GLU A 543 -37.58 9.77 -24.56
C GLU A 543 -38.34 11.01 -24.08
N THR A 544 -39.52 10.84 -23.52
CA THR A 544 -40.43 11.97 -23.19
C THR A 544 -40.61 12.20 -21.69
N GLN A 545 -40.48 11.19 -20.84
CA GLN A 545 -40.90 11.21 -19.43
C GLN A 545 -39.75 11.02 -18.43
N LEU A 546 -38.49 11.12 -18.86
CA LEU A 546 -37.32 10.89 -17.99
C LEU A 546 -37.31 11.77 -16.73
N ASN A 547 -37.89 12.98 -16.78
CA ASN A 547 -37.97 13.90 -15.63
C ASN A 547 -38.88 13.38 -14.50
N ASP A 548 -39.81 12.47 -14.80
CA ASP A 548 -40.74 11.90 -13.84
C ASP A 548 -40.24 10.61 -13.21
N SER A 549 -39.05 10.15 -13.62
CA SER A 549 -38.40 8.96 -13.09
C SER A 549 -38.06 9.08 -11.61
N ILE A 550 -37.99 7.94 -10.93
CA ILE A 550 -37.51 7.86 -9.54
C ILE A 550 -36.11 8.48 -9.44
N LEU A 551 -35.27 8.21 -10.44
CA LEU A 551 -33.90 8.71 -10.50
C LEU A 551 -33.87 10.24 -10.58
N ALA A 552 -34.73 10.86 -11.38
CA ALA A 552 -34.83 12.32 -11.48
C ALA A 552 -35.27 12.98 -10.17
N LYS A 553 -36.22 12.37 -9.45
CA LYS A 553 -36.69 12.86 -8.15
C LYS A 553 -35.60 12.77 -7.08
N ILE A 554 -34.90 11.63 -7.00
CA ILE A 554 -33.76 11.43 -6.10
C ILE A 554 -32.62 12.41 -6.48
N GLY A 555 -32.31 12.50 -7.77
CA GLY A 555 -31.31 13.42 -8.31
C GLY A 555 -31.62 14.88 -7.99
N GLY A 556 -32.90 15.30 -8.04
CA GLY A 556 -33.35 16.64 -7.67
C GLY A 556 -33.05 16.98 -6.21
N VAL A 557 -33.26 16.06 -5.29
CA VAL A 557 -32.91 16.25 -3.87
C VAL A 557 -31.39 16.35 -3.69
N ILE A 558 -30.63 15.45 -4.34
CA ILE A 558 -29.16 15.45 -4.26
C ILE A 558 -28.58 16.70 -4.92
N ALA A 559 -29.17 17.23 -5.99
CA ALA A 559 -28.75 18.43 -6.70
C ALA A 559 -28.66 19.66 -5.80
N LEU A 560 -29.49 19.73 -4.74
CA LEU A 560 -29.42 20.81 -3.76
C LEU A 560 -28.07 20.89 -3.05
N ILE A 561 -27.44 19.74 -2.80
CA ILE A 561 -26.12 19.66 -2.17
C ILE A 561 -25.04 20.23 -3.10
N PHE A 562 -25.19 20.05 -4.41
CA PHE A 562 -24.23 20.46 -5.42
C PHE A 562 -24.47 21.87 -5.99
N LYS A 563 -25.58 22.50 -5.61
CA LYS A 563 -25.88 23.90 -6.02
C LYS A 563 -24.75 24.88 -5.68
N PRO A 564 -24.10 24.84 -4.49
CA PRO A 564 -22.98 25.74 -4.18
C PRO A 564 -21.72 25.51 -5.05
N LEU A 565 -21.62 24.37 -5.73
CA LEU A 565 -20.52 24.00 -6.63
C LEU A 565 -20.77 24.45 -8.09
N GLY A 566 -21.94 25.03 -8.38
CA GLY A 566 -22.32 25.57 -9.69
C GLY A 566 -23.04 24.61 -10.63
N TRP A 567 -23.24 23.35 -10.24
CA TRP A 567 -23.88 22.30 -11.05
C TRP A 567 -25.03 21.61 -10.30
N GLY A 568 -25.89 22.42 -9.68
CA GLY A 568 -27.08 21.97 -8.95
C GLY A 568 -28.25 21.53 -9.85
N ASN A 569 -27.98 20.89 -10.98
CA ASN A 569 -28.97 20.26 -11.85
C ASN A 569 -29.04 18.76 -11.53
N TRP A 570 -30.27 18.19 -11.54
CA TRP A 570 -30.44 16.78 -11.22
C TRP A 570 -29.68 15.84 -12.18
N LYS A 571 -29.56 16.18 -13.47
CA LYS A 571 -28.78 15.40 -14.45
C LYS A 571 -27.31 15.32 -14.07
N MET A 572 -26.73 16.46 -13.65
CA MET A 572 -25.33 16.51 -13.18
C MET A 572 -25.13 15.75 -11.87
N ALA A 573 -26.10 15.89 -10.94
CA ALA A 573 -26.05 15.17 -9.67
C ALA A 573 -26.12 13.65 -9.88
N VAL A 574 -26.98 13.19 -10.78
CA VAL A 574 -27.07 11.78 -11.15
C VAL A 574 -25.78 11.30 -11.79
N ALA A 575 -25.22 12.03 -12.78
CA ALA A 575 -23.96 11.68 -13.42
C ALA A 575 -22.79 11.59 -12.42
N ALA A 576 -22.73 12.49 -11.43
CA ALA A 576 -21.72 12.40 -10.37
C ALA A 576 -21.89 11.16 -9.48
N VAL A 577 -23.13 10.78 -9.16
CA VAL A 577 -23.45 9.59 -8.34
C VAL A 577 -23.20 8.31 -9.12
N THR A 578 -23.60 8.23 -10.40
CA THR A 578 -23.30 7.05 -11.25
C THR A 578 -21.81 6.84 -11.44
N GLY A 579 -21.03 7.94 -11.48
CA GLY A 579 -19.57 7.89 -11.46
C GLY A 579 -18.94 7.28 -10.21
N LEU A 580 -19.71 7.02 -9.13
CA LEU A 580 -19.24 6.20 -8.00
C LEU A 580 -19.34 4.70 -8.30
N ILE A 581 -20.21 4.30 -9.18
CA ILE A 581 -20.33 2.89 -9.62
C ILE A 581 -19.12 2.56 -10.47
N ALA A 582 -18.98 3.28 -11.57
CA ALA A 582 -17.83 3.22 -12.47
C ALA A 582 -17.63 4.63 -13.07
N LYS A 583 -16.39 5.11 -13.10
CA LYS A 583 -16.11 6.50 -13.51
C LYS A 583 -16.40 6.76 -14.99
N GLU A 584 -16.20 5.79 -15.82
CA GLU A 584 -16.55 5.80 -17.25
C GLU A 584 -18.06 6.00 -17.49
N ASN A 585 -18.90 5.51 -16.58
CA ASN A 585 -20.36 5.65 -16.71
C ASN A 585 -20.87 7.10 -16.64
N VAL A 586 -20.05 8.05 -16.25
CA VAL A 586 -20.43 9.47 -16.25
C VAL A 586 -20.78 9.93 -17.67
N VAL A 587 -19.95 9.54 -18.65
CA VAL A 587 -20.13 9.93 -20.08
C VAL A 587 -21.38 9.26 -20.64
N SER A 588 -21.52 7.94 -20.48
CA SER A 588 -22.70 7.20 -20.91
C SER A 588 -23.99 7.70 -20.24
N THR A 589 -23.92 8.06 -18.95
CA THR A 589 -25.06 8.67 -18.23
C THR A 589 -25.46 10.00 -18.87
N PHE A 590 -24.52 10.84 -19.26
CA PHE A 590 -24.86 12.07 -19.98
C PHE A 590 -25.50 11.78 -21.34
N GLY A 591 -25.00 10.79 -22.10
CA GLY A 591 -25.62 10.34 -23.33
C GLY A 591 -27.10 10.00 -23.13
N MET A 592 -27.39 9.13 -22.18
CA MET A 592 -28.76 8.74 -21.84
C MET A 592 -29.63 9.92 -21.35
N LEU A 593 -29.10 10.76 -20.44
CA LEU A 593 -29.86 11.88 -19.86
C LEU A 593 -30.13 13.02 -20.82
N PHE A 594 -29.36 13.14 -21.92
CA PHE A 594 -29.56 14.14 -22.94
C PHE A 594 -30.23 13.61 -24.22
N GLY A 595 -30.65 12.32 -24.23
CA GLY A 595 -31.42 11.71 -25.32
C GLY A 595 -30.59 11.19 -26.49
N PHE A 596 -29.29 10.95 -26.31
CA PHE A 596 -28.40 10.39 -27.35
C PHE A 596 -28.25 8.87 -27.24
N GLY A 597 -28.95 8.23 -26.28
CA GLY A 597 -28.83 6.78 -26.01
C GLY A 597 -27.61 6.42 -25.15
N SER A 598 -27.34 5.11 -25.05
CA SER A 598 -26.20 4.58 -24.30
C SER A 598 -24.91 4.44 -25.14
N GLU A 599 -25.07 4.40 -26.47
CA GLU A 599 -23.98 4.26 -27.43
C GLU A 599 -23.49 5.63 -27.90
N ILE A 600 -22.59 6.24 -27.11
CA ILE A 600 -21.91 7.48 -27.46
C ILE A 600 -20.39 7.23 -27.44
N ALA A 601 -19.64 8.06 -28.18
CA ALA A 601 -18.17 7.98 -28.19
C ALA A 601 -17.59 8.11 -26.78
N GLU A 602 -16.42 7.51 -26.53
CA GLU A 602 -15.75 7.56 -25.22
C GLU A 602 -15.50 8.99 -24.73
N ASP A 603 -15.29 9.93 -25.62
CA ASP A 603 -15.11 11.36 -25.32
C ASP A 603 -16.43 12.15 -25.30
N GLY A 604 -17.55 11.50 -25.64
CA GLY A 604 -18.91 12.06 -25.59
C GLY A 604 -19.13 13.21 -26.56
N GLN A 605 -18.54 13.20 -27.77
CA GLN A 605 -18.65 14.29 -28.78
C GLN A 605 -20.09 14.65 -29.08
N GLU A 606 -21.01 13.69 -29.13
CA GLU A 606 -22.43 13.87 -29.39
C GLU A 606 -23.10 14.78 -28.35
N VAL A 607 -22.62 14.75 -27.12
CA VAL A 607 -23.22 15.48 -25.99
C VAL A 607 -22.61 16.88 -25.80
N TRP A 608 -21.48 17.19 -26.45
CA TRP A 608 -20.73 18.44 -26.20
C TRP A 608 -21.59 19.69 -26.32
N GLY A 609 -22.37 19.82 -27.40
CA GLY A 609 -23.21 20.99 -27.60
C GLY A 609 -24.26 21.20 -26.52
N THR A 610 -24.96 20.13 -26.13
CA THR A 610 -25.98 20.16 -25.08
C THR A 610 -25.38 20.43 -23.71
N LEU A 611 -24.22 19.84 -23.42
CA LEU A 611 -23.51 20.03 -22.15
C LEU A 611 -22.99 21.48 -22.02
N ALA A 612 -22.46 22.06 -23.11
CA ALA A 612 -21.98 23.43 -23.14
C ALA A 612 -23.09 24.45 -22.83
N HIS A 613 -24.34 24.16 -23.22
CA HIS A 613 -25.51 25.01 -22.89
C HIS A 613 -26.05 24.77 -21.46
N SER A 614 -25.71 23.66 -20.82
CA SER A 614 -26.28 23.27 -19.52
C SER A 614 -25.49 23.80 -18.30
N MET A 615 -24.22 24.15 -18.47
CA MET A 615 -23.37 24.65 -17.38
C MET A 615 -22.28 25.61 -17.88
N SER A 616 -21.76 26.47 -16.98
CA SER A 616 -20.62 27.34 -17.28
C SER A 616 -19.29 26.55 -17.26
N ALA A 617 -18.27 27.05 -17.96
CA ALA A 617 -16.95 26.43 -17.98
C ALA A 617 -16.33 26.24 -16.57
N ILE A 618 -16.56 27.21 -15.66
CA ILE A 618 -16.09 27.12 -14.28
C ILE A 618 -16.86 26.05 -13.50
N ALA A 619 -18.16 25.91 -13.71
CA ALA A 619 -18.98 24.86 -13.10
C ALA A 619 -18.55 23.48 -13.61
N ALA A 620 -18.23 23.36 -14.90
CA ALA A 620 -17.72 22.14 -15.50
C ALA A 620 -16.34 21.74 -14.95
N TYR A 621 -15.44 22.71 -14.77
CA TYR A 621 -14.14 22.42 -14.14
C TYR A 621 -14.31 22.03 -12.67
N SER A 622 -15.23 22.66 -11.93
CA SER A 622 -15.62 22.26 -10.57
C SER A 622 -16.17 20.83 -10.55
N PHE A 623 -17.05 20.48 -11.50
CA PHE A 623 -17.57 19.11 -11.65
C PHE A 623 -16.46 18.10 -11.95
N LEU A 624 -15.55 18.44 -12.85
CA LEU A 624 -14.37 17.61 -13.16
C LEU A 624 -13.56 17.33 -11.90
N VAL A 625 -13.14 18.38 -11.18
CA VAL A 625 -12.32 18.25 -9.98
C VAL A 625 -13.04 17.47 -8.88
N PHE A 626 -14.35 17.67 -8.72
CA PHE A 626 -15.13 16.84 -7.80
C PHE A 626 -15.03 15.36 -8.16
N ASN A 627 -15.25 14.98 -9.42
CA ASN A 627 -15.17 13.60 -9.87
C ASN A 627 -13.76 13.00 -9.80
N LEU A 628 -12.72 13.85 -9.89
CA LEU A 628 -11.34 13.42 -9.72
C LEU A 628 -11.00 13.07 -8.26
N LEU A 629 -11.46 13.89 -7.31
CA LEU A 629 -11.05 13.80 -5.90
C LEU A 629 -12.05 13.07 -5.01
N CYS A 630 -13.32 12.93 -5.40
CA CYS A 630 -14.33 12.24 -4.60
C CYS A 630 -14.00 10.73 -4.47
N ALA A 631 -14.81 10.03 -3.69
CA ALA A 631 -14.68 8.58 -3.54
C ALA A 631 -14.53 7.90 -4.91
N PRO A 632 -13.63 6.92 -5.04
CA PRO A 632 -13.41 6.20 -6.29
C PRO A 632 -14.59 5.28 -6.61
N CYS A 633 -14.52 4.56 -7.75
CA CYS A 633 -15.52 3.57 -8.12
C CYS A 633 -15.71 2.50 -7.03
N PHE A 634 -16.88 1.84 -7.01
CA PHE A 634 -17.22 0.82 -6.03
C PHE A 634 -16.18 -0.32 -5.93
N ALA A 635 -15.59 -0.71 -7.06
CA ALA A 635 -14.50 -1.68 -7.09
C ALA A 635 -13.31 -1.23 -6.24
N ALA A 636 -12.89 0.01 -6.39
CA ALA A 636 -11.79 0.58 -5.60
C ALA A 636 -12.20 0.83 -4.14
N MET A 637 -13.46 1.21 -3.85
CA MET A 637 -13.98 1.27 -2.48
C MET A 637 -13.96 -0.09 -1.81
N GLY A 638 -14.29 -1.17 -2.54
CA GLY A 638 -14.16 -2.54 -2.07
C GLY A 638 -12.72 -2.93 -1.72
N ALA A 639 -11.74 -2.45 -2.51
CA ALA A 639 -10.33 -2.61 -2.20
C ALA A 639 -9.93 -1.80 -0.94
N ILE A 640 -10.36 -0.55 -0.82
CA ILE A 640 -10.15 0.29 0.37
C ILE A 640 -10.70 -0.40 1.62
N LYS A 641 -11.94 -0.91 1.59
CA LYS A 641 -12.56 -1.63 2.71
C LYS A 641 -11.72 -2.83 3.16
N ARG A 642 -11.20 -3.58 2.19
CA ARG A 642 -10.38 -4.76 2.48
C ARG A 642 -9.02 -4.40 3.05
N GLU A 643 -8.31 -3.43 2.47
CA GLU A 643 -6.96 -3.05 2.90
C GLU A 643 -6.96 -2.24 4.21
N MET A 644 -8.04 -1.49 4.50
CA MET A 644 -8.23 -0.84 5.79
C MET A 644 -8.53 -1.83 6.92
N ASN A 645 -9.10 -2.99 6.60
CA ASN A 645 -9.52 -4.04 7.54
C ASN A 645 -10.28 -3.53 8.78
N ASN A 646 -10.92 -2.36 8.65
CA ASN A 646 -11.68 -1.71 9.72
C ASN A 646 -12.77 -0.83 9.12
N THR A 647 -14.02 -1.07 9.52
CA THR A 647 -15.18 -0.36 8.98
C THR A 647 -15.16 1.14 9.30
N LYS A 648 -14.68 1.53 10.49
CA LYS A 648 -14.59 2.95 10.89
C LYS A 648 -13.59 3.69 10.01
N TRP A 649 -12.43 3.08 9.75
CA TRP A 649 -11.40 3.66 8.88
C TRP A 649 -11.85 3.72 7.41
N PHE A 650 -12.64 2.74 6.95
CA PHE A 650 -13.24 2.77 5.63
C PHE A 650 -14.15 3.99 5.45
N PHE A 651 -15.13 4.17 6.35
CA PHE A 651 -16.03 5.33 6.26
C PHE A 651 -15.29 6.66 6.45
N PHE A 652 -14.27 6.70 7.29
CA PHE A 652 -13.42 7.88 7.44
C PHE A 652 -12.69 8.20 6.13
N ALA A 653 -12.12 7.21 5.45
CA ALA A 653 -11.43 7.40 4.17
C ALA A 653 -12.38 7.95 3.09
N ILE A 654 -13.55 7.33 2.93
CA ILE A 654 -14.56 7.77 1.95
C ILE A 654 -15.08 9.18 2.29
N GLY A 655 -15.40 9.43 3.56
CA GLY A 655 -15.83 10.75 4.03
C GLY A 655 -14.77 11.83 3.81
N TYR A 656 -13.50 11.52 4.05
CA TYR A 656 -12.38 12.41 3.79
C TYR A 656 -12.26 12.75 2.30
N GLN A 657 -12.31 11.75 1.42
CA GLN A 657 -12.22 11.94 -0.03
C GLN A 657 -13.38 12.79 -0.57
N CYS A 658 -14.62 12.45 -0.20
CA CYS A 658 -15.80 13.23 -0.61
C CYS A 658 -15.77 14.65 -0.04
N GLY A 659 -15.39 14.82 1.23
CA GLY A 659 -15.27 16.12 1.87
C GLY A 659 -14.22 17.00 1.23
N LEU A 660 -13.03 16.47 0.96
CA LEU A 660 -11.97 17.21 0.27
C LEU A 660 -12.41 17.61 -1.14
N ALA A 661 -12.99 16.67 -1.90
CA ALA A 661 -13.51 16.95 -3.24
C ALA A 661 -14.54 18.07 -3.24
N TYR A 662 -15.48 18.05 -2.29
CA TYR A 662 -16.52 19.06 -2.15
C TYR A 662 -15.92 20.44 -1.83
N LEU A 663 -15.01 20.52 -0.85
CA LEU A 663 -14.39 21.79 -0.43
C LEU A 663 -13.53 22.39 -1.55
N VAL A 664 -12.73 21.58 -2.25
CA VAL A 664 -11.90 22.08 -3.36
C VAL A 664 -12.76 22.54 -4.54
N SER A 665 -13.79 21.78 -4.92
CA SER A 665 -14.69 22.13 -6.02
C SER A 665 -15.51 23.37 -5.70
N LEU A 666 -15.95 23.53 -4.45
CA LEU A 666 -16.62 24.76 -3.99
C LEU A 666 -15.72 25.98 -4.11
N CYS A 667 -14.45 25.86 -3.68
CA CYS A 667 -13.50 26.96 -3.83
C CYS A 667 -13.27 27.32 -5.30
N ILE A 668 -13.12 26.31 -6.18
CA ILE A 668 -12.92 26.53 -7.63
C ILE A 668 -14.11 27.28 -8.23
N PHE A 669 -15.36 26.85 -7.95
CA PHE A 669 -16.52 27.48 -8.49
C PHE A 669 -16.75 28.92 -7.93
N GLN A 670 -16.75 29.05 -6.60
CA GLN A 670 -17.06 30.30 -5.96
C GLN A 670 -16.02 31.40 -6.24
N ILE A 671 -14.75 31.04 -6.28
CA ILE A 671 -13.69 32.01 -6.59
C ILE A 671 -13.56 32.21 -8.10
N GLY A 672 -13.64 31.14 -8.89
CA GLY A 672 -13.62 31.25 -10.35
C GLY A 672 -14.75 32.15 -10.89
N SER A 673 -15.95 32.05 -10.33
CA SER A 673 -17.09 32.90 -10.73
C SER A 673 -16.88 34.39 -10.44
N LEU A 674 -16.11 34.77 -9.43
CA LEU A 674 -15.75 36.16 -9.17
C LEU A 674 -14.91 36.76 -10.32
N PHE A 675 -14.03 35.99 -10.95
CA PHE A 675 -13.25 36.46 -12.10
C PHE A 675 -14.07 36.63 -13.38
N THR A 676 -15.26 36.00 -13.43
CA THR A 676 -16.21 36.16 -14.56
C THR A 676 -17.31 37.17 -14.29
N GLY A 677 -17.20 37.98 -13.23
CA GLY A 677 -18.08 39.09 -12.93
C GLY A 677 -19.28 38.78 -12.02
N ALA A 678 -19.28 37.62 -11.35
CA ALA A 678 -20.29 37.33 -10.33
C ALA A 678 -20.12 38.23 -9.10
N THR A 679 -21.24 38.61 -8.48
CA THR A 679 -21.23 39.42 -7.24
C THR A 679 -20.66 38.62 -6.06
N PHE A 680 -19.94 39.31 -5.17
CA PHE A 680 -19.38 38.72 -3.95
C PHE A 680 -20.51 38.30 -3.00
N GLY A 681 -20.85 37.02 -2.99
CA GLY A 681 -21.93 36.45 -2.21
C GLY A 681 -21.45 35.63 -1.02
N PHE A 682 -22.41 35.11 -0.24
CA PHE A 682 -22.12 34.23 0.92
C PHE A 682 -21.21 33.03 0.57
N GLY A 683 -21.38 32.41 -0.59
CA GLY A 683 -20.55 31.31 -1.06
C GLY A 683 -19.07 31.68 -1.22
N ALA A 684 -18.79 32.89 -1.71
CA ALA A 684 -17.43 33.40 -1.85
C ALA A 684 -16.75 33.60 -0.47
N ILE A 685 -17.50 34.11 0.52
CA ILE A 685 -17.00 34.25 1.90
C ILE A 685 -16.61 32.87 2.47
N VAL A 686 -17.48 31.88 2.30
CA VAL A 686 -17.21 30.51 2.73
C VAL A 686 -15.98 29.93 2.02
N ALA A 687 -15.84 30.14 0.71
CA ALA A 687 -14.67 29.65 -0.05
C ALA A 687 -13.36 30.29 0.45
N VAL A 688 -13.35 31.59 0.70
CA VAL A 688 -12.19 32.30 1.26
C VAL A 688 -11.85 31.75 2.67
N ALA A 689 -12.85 31.55 3.53
CA ALA A 689 -12.65 30.97 4.86
C ALA A 689 -12.06 29.57 4.78
N ILE A 690 -12.51 28.73 3.83
CA ILE A 690 -11.95 27.37 3.59
C ILE A 690 -10.49 27.48 3.16
N ILE A 691 -10.14 28.37 2.23
CA ILE A 691 -8.74 28.56 1.79
C ILE A 691 -7.86 28.99 2.97
N ILE A 692 -8.32 29.95 3.77
CA ILE A 692 -7.60 30.39 4.98
C ILE A 692 -7.41 29.21 5.94
N ALA A 693 -8.44 28.37 6.12
CA ALA A 693 -8.35 27.17 6.95
C ALA A 693 -7.34 26.16 6.38
N PHE A 694 -7.32 25.91 5.06
CA PHE A 694 -6.31 25.05 4.43
C PHE A 694 -4.90 25.60 4.61
N ILE A 695 -4.69 26.90 4.39
CA ILE A 695 -3.39 27.57 4.61
C ILE A 695 -2.98 27.44 6.07
N TYR A 696 -3.88 27.71 7.01
CA TYR A 696 -3.61 27.54 8.44
C TYR A 696 -3.19 26.10 8.77
N LEU A 697 -3.92 25.09 8.25
CA LEU A 697 -3.61 23.67 8.48
C LEU A 697 -2.27 23.27 7.86
N LEU A 698 -1.89 23.84 6.70
CA LEU A 698 -0.61 23.62 6.06
C LEU A 698 0.57 24.20 6.86
N PHE A 699 0.42 25.39 7.44
CA PHE A 699 1.49 26.05 8.18
C PHE A 699 1.45 25.82 9.70
N ARG A 700 0.40 25.19 10.22
CA ARG A 700 0.29 24.83 11.63
C ARG A 700 1.52 24.01 12.06
N PRO A 701 2.18 24.39 13.20
CA PRO A 701 3.34 23.63 13.70
C PRO A 701 2.93 22.19 14.06
N TYR A 702 3.83 21.26 13.83
CA TYR A 702 3.69 19.86 14.19
C TYR A 702 3.63 19.72 15.72
N LYS A 703 2.59 19.06 16.24
CA LYS A 703 2.57 18.63 17.64
C LYS A 703 2.99 17.18 17.69
N GLN A 704 4.16 16.91 18.24
CA GLN A 704 4.55 15.54 18.57
C GLN A 704 3.48 14.91 19.46
N SER A 705 2.89 13.84 19.01
CA SER A 705 1.98 13.05 19.82
C SER A 705 2.82 12.04 20.59
N LYS A 706 2.93 12.21 21.90
CA LYS A 706 3.68 11.31 22.79
C LYS A 706 3.03 9.92 22.98
N THR A 707 1.86 9.66 22.44
CA THR A 707 1.19 8.36 22.59
C THR A 707 0.29 8.06 21.39
N LEU A 708 0.62 7.04 20.63
CA LEU A 708 -0.30 6.31 19.78
C LEU A 708 -1.14 5.38 20.65
N LYS A 709 -2.27 5.86 21.17
CA LYS A 709 -3.31 4.95 21.69
C LYS A 709 -4.02 4.32 20.49
N TYR A 710 -3.85 3.00 20.32
CA TYR A 710 -4.60 2.16 19.40
C TYR A 710 -6.06 2.00 19.83
#